data_1427f84420435cf8050d0654bdf6d42e
#
_entry.id   1427f84420435cf8050d0654bdf6d42e
#
_cell.length_a   1.000
_cell.length_b   1.000
_cell.length_c   1.000
_cell.angle_alpha   90.00
_cell.angle_beta   90.00
_cell.angle_gamma   90.00
#
_symmetry.space_group_name_H-M   'P 1'
#
loop_
_entity.id
_entity.type
_entity.pdbx_description
1 polymer ?
#
loop_
_entity_poly.entity_id
_entity_poly.type
_entity_poly.pdbx_seq_one_letter_code
_entity_poly.pdbx_strand_id
1 'polypeptide(L)'
;DKLVAILGNSGGIDVSARFRGLLSSFDMRVGAKTDVGGIDCNLQMSPLRGGRSSVRGDVAARNLRLGELLGRRDLLGNATLTAFVDGVVGRGFTDANVVGNVTQLGFNGYVYDSLRLDGRLRNREFDGRITARDPNLDFDFLGMVDFNDSVPRYDFTMDLRRADLARLHVNRRDSVSELSAHIVAKAGGRSLDDLNGRIQVTDVLYRYNDKQLTSKSMTVTGENSERSKFVELRSDFADATFRSKTSYREVFRYLRASAWKYLPLLRHGDEESVPRASGVAVANDYSLLSVDVRHIDPIADAISPGLQVADGSSLQLLFNPASDQLSLKATSEYIERKRMLATRLNVNASNRGDSLTVYASAEDLYAGMLHLPGLSLTGGAKQGRVQLSAGFNDTLRKVSGLVGVRADVVDEHGPNGRVVALRILPSHITRGSKTWQIFAHKIQIDTAQVVIDKFYVMNREQELLLDGIASRSREDSVTLRLRNFDLAPFTQVIERMGYVFEGRTNGSATMKSALHAGEITADILLDSLQVNDIPAPPLRLTSRWDFLRNRAGVTVTDRHKRDTLVRGFYAPSQVRYYARLDVDSLDMGLLDPILTGVISDTRGHASADLVLQGQRREADLTGEIRVTGLSTCVDFTQVPYTMPRAVLSVKGNRFRASNVPIFDPEGNEGRFDIDLSLQHLSNIAYDVRVAPRQMMVLNTTPQDNDSFYGKVYATGSARISGDKGLVKMDIAATTDDRSSFFMPLSSKSNISSADFVTFREPARVDTVDNLARKKMMFERKRQQKSDAGSRMDISLALNVRPGVEVELTVSGNTLRARGDGTLNMQINPRSNVFEMYGDYTITEGSFLFSLQNIINKRFVIENGSTIQWTGSPMDAMLDINAIYKLKASLQPLLQGTSDNLAADRSVPVECVIHLGDRLSNPSIGFDVRVPGSDPETQTLVANALSTPETVDTQFLYLLLFN
;
A
#
# COMPACT_ATOMS: atom_id res chain seq x y z
N ASP A 1 64.75 13.97 -10.06
CA ASP A 1 64.46 13.35 -8.75
C ASP A 1 63.13 12.63 -8.72
N LYS A 2 62.05 13.18 -9.36
CA LYS A 2 60.78 12.45 -9.43
C LYS A 2 60.79 11.26 -10.37
N LEU A 3 61.47 11.35 -11.50
CA LEU A 3 61.66 10.24 -12.44
C LEU A 3 62.49 9.11 -11.82
N VAL A 4 63.54 9.45 -11.03
CA VAL A 4 64.36 8.44 -10.33
C VAL A 4 63.55 7.74 -9.24
N ALA A 5 62.66 8.46 -8.51
CA ALA A 5 61.77 7.86 -7.54
C ALA A 5 60.70 6.97 -8.19
N ILE A 6 60.17 7.34 -9.35
CA ILE A 6 59.23 6.54 -10.17
C ILE A 6 59.92 5.28 -10.71
N LEU A 7 61.14 5.41 -11.20
CA LEU A 7 61.90 4.31 -11.71
C LEU A 7 62.44 3.36 -10.65
N GLY A 8 62.72 3.87 -9.43
CA GLY A 8 63.15 3.05 -8.28
C GLY A 8 62.11 2.06 -7.78
N ASN A 9 60.81 2.30 -8.05
CA ASN A 9 59.70 1.42 -7.67
C ASN A 9 59.27 0.42 -8.76
N SER A 10 59.96 0.42 -9.92
CA SER A 10 59.49 -0.29 -11.15
C SER A 10 60.14 -1.63 -11.42
N GLY A 11 60.88 -2.22 -10.46
CA GLY A 11 61.50 -3.54 -10.68
C GLY A 11 62.51 -3.59 -11.82
N GLY A 12 62.40 -4.58 -12.69
CA GLY A 12 63.24 -4.69 -13.91
C GLY A 12 62.88 -3.63 -14.93
N ILE A 13 63.87 -2.88 -15.47
CA ILE A 13 63.67 -1.84 -16.49
C ILE A 13 64.48 -2.16 -17.72
N ASP A 14 63.78 -2.33 -18.85
CA ASP A 14 64.41 -2.38 -20.20
C ASP A 14 64.07 -1.08 -20.91
N VAL A 15 65.10 -0.25 -21.17
CA VAL A 15 64.91 1.02 -21.87
C VAL A 15 65.68 1.02 -23.16
N SER A 16 65.02 1.21 -24.25
CA SER A 16 65.65 1.51 -25.54
C SER A 16 65.41 2.98 -25.90
N ALA A 17 66.50 3.74 -26.12
CA ALA A 17 66.39 5.14 -26.51
C ALA A 17 67.22 5.36 -27.78
N ARG A 18 66.59 6.04 -28.77
CA ARG A 18 67.23 6.43 -30.02
C ARG A 18 67.02 7.92 -30.25
N PHE A 19 68.14 8.63 -30.43
CA PHE A 19 68.15 10.07 -30.70
C PHE A 19 68.74 10.28 -32.09
N ARG A 20 68.09 11.12 -32.90
CA ARG A 20 68.54 11.49 -34.27
C ARG A 20 68.27 12.99 -34.46
N GLY A 21 69.33 13.76 -34.81
CA GLY A 21 69.17 15.17 -35.07
C GLY A 21 70.27 16.04 -34.44
N LEU A 22 70.07 17.35 -34.45
CA LEU A 22 70.99 18.35 -33.85
C LEU A 22 70.44 18.70 -32.42
N LEU A 23 71.32 19.24 -31.57
CA LEU A 23 70.89 19.73 -30.24
C LEU A 23 69.82 20.84 -30.28
N SER A 24 69.66 21.47 -31.46
CA SER A 24 68.64 22.50 -31.71
C SER A 24 67.30 21.92 -32.19
N SER A 25 67.30 20.68 -32.64
CA SER A 25 66.07 19.93 -33.01
C SER A 25 66.42 18.44 -33.21
N PHE A 26 65.82 17.57 -32.48
CA PHE A 26 66.08 16.11 -32.54
C PHE A 26 64.83 15.31 -32.42
N ASP A 27 64.84 14.17 -33.11
CA ASP A 27 63.82 13.15 -32.93
C ASP A 27 64.27 12.18 -31.85
N MET A 28 63.38 11.88 -30.93
CA MET A 28 63.60 10.97 -29.83
C MET A 28 62.59 9.84 -29.90
N ARG A 29 63.08 8.62 -29.97
CA ARG A 29 62.25 7.43 -29.75
C ARG A 29 62.70 6.76 -28.46
N VAL A 30 61.78 6.61 -27.53
CA VAL A 30 62.00 5.93 -26.24
C VAL A 30 60.97 4.87 -26.07
N GLY A 31 61.43 3.64 -25.91
CA GLY A 31 60.62 2.52 -25.44
C GLY A 31 61.10 2.11 -24.06
N ALA A 32 60.28 2.14 -23.09
CA ALA A 32 60.54 1.65 -21.74
C ALA A 32 59.56 0.52 -21.43
N LYS A 33 60.09 -0.64 -21.10
CA LYS A 33 59.34 -1.78 -20.57
C LYS A 33 59.74 -1.99 -19.12
N THR A 34 58.77 -2.02 -18.25
CA THR A 34 59.00 -2.19 -16.84
C THR A 34 58.03 -3.24 -16.29
N ASP A 35 58.25 -3.75 -15.10
CA ASP A 35 57.30 -4.64 -14.43
C ASP A 35 55.92 -3.98 -14.16
N VAL A 36 55.89 -2.64 -14.16
CA VAL A 36 54.65 -1.84 -13.99
C VAL A 36 54.02 -1.40 -15.31
N GLY A 37 54.45 -1.91 -16.46
CA GLY A 37 53.90 -1.63 -17.79
C GLY A 37 54.89 -1.05 -18.77
N GLY A 38 54.43 -0.77 -19.99
CA GLY A 38 55.26 -0.22 -21.09
C GLY A 38 54.86 1.20 -21.46
N ILE A 39 55.90 2.00 -21.87
CA ILE A 39 55.71 3.34 -22.46
C ILE A 39 56.54 3.40 -23.71
N ASP A 40 55.90 3.78 -24.82
CA ASP A 40 56.55 4.08 -26.09
C ASP A 40 56.32 5.55 -26.45
N CYS A 41 57.40 6.29 -26.71
CA CYS A 41 57.32 7.68 -27.13
C CYS A 41 58.11 7.87 -28.43
N ASN A 42 57.50 8.55 -29.40
CA ASN A 42 58.15 8.99 -30.64
C ASN A 42 57.97 10.49 -30.78
N LEU A 43 58.92 11.25 -30.28
CA LEU A 43 58.76 12.70 -30.07
C LEU A 43 59.85 13.45 -30.84
N GLN A 44 59.42 14.49 -31.56
CA GLN A 44 60.30 15.53 -32.09
C GLN A 44 60.42 16.64 -31.01
N MET A 45 61.63 16.95 -30.59
CA MET A 45 61.90 17.97 -29.59
C MET A 45 62.85 19.04 -30.14
N SER A 46 62.52 20.31 -29.86
CA SER A 46 63.34 21.45 -30.16
C SER A 46 63.43 22.35 -28.94
N PRO A 47 64.68 22.52 -28.36
CA PRO A 47 64.87 23.42 -27.21
C PRO A 47 64.52 24.86 -27.57
N LEU A 48 63.87 25.53 -26.67
CA LEU A 48 63.45 26.93 -26.76
C LEU A 48 64.18 27.73 -25.67
N ARG A 49 64.19 29.09 -25.80
CA ARG A 49 64.76 29.97 -24.77
C ARG A 49 64.01 29.81 -23.42
N GLY A 50 64.74 29.93 -22.31
CA GLY A 50 64.15 29.87 -20.95
C GLY A 50 63.88 28.45 -20.44
N GLY A 51 64.62 27.42 -20.89
CA GLY A 51 64.49 26.04 -20.36
C GLY A 51 63.20 25.33 -20.80
N ARG A 52 62.59 25.76 -21.87
CA ARG A 52 61.40 25.18 -22.53
C ARG A 52 61.79 24.35 -23.72
N SER A 53 60.98 23.46 -24.17
CA SER A 53 61.14 22.67 -25.38
C SER A 53 59.80 22.55 -26.14
N SER A 54 59.84 22.76 -27.44
CA SER A 54 58.76 22.34 -28.29
C SER A 54 58.78 20.82 -28.36
N VAL A 55 57.62 20.20 -28.25
CA VAL A 55 57.43 18.74 -28.27
C VAL A 55 56.29 18.41 -29.21
N ARG A 56 56.56 17.50 -30.16
CA ARG A 56 55.54 17.03 -31.10
C ARG A 56 55.72 15.53 -31.38
N GLY A 57 54.65 14.76 -31.25
CA GLY A 57 54.70 13.33 -31.60
C GLY A 57 53.76 12.47 -30.77
N ASP A 58 53.99 11.17 -30.85
CA ASP A 58 53.12 10.15 -30.28
C ASP A 58 53.68 9.61 -28.96
N VAL A 59 52.77 9.37 -28.02
CA VAL A 59 52.99 8.70 -26.73
C VAL A 59 52.04 7.55 -26.63
N ALA A 60 52.53 6.35 -26.33
CA ALA A 60 51.68 5.18 -26.08
C ALA A 60 52.05 4.58 -24.70
N ALA A 61 51.09 4.30 -23.90
CA ALA A 61 51.21 3.52 -22.68
C ALA A 61 50.45 2.20 -22.83
N ARG A 62 51.09 1.11 -22.40
CA ARG A 62 50.49 -0.23 -22.47
C ARG A 62 50.49 -0.87 -21.10
N ASN A 63 49.28 -1.18 -20.62
CA ASN A 63 49.06 -1.82 -19.34
C ASN A 63 49.84 -1.19 -18.17
N LEU A 64 49.97 0.13 -18.16
CA LEU A 64 50.72 0.92 -17.20
C LEU A 64 50.01 0.98 -15.87
N ARG A 65 50.60 0.48 -14.79
CA ARG A 65 50.02 0.47 -13.42
C ARG A 65 50.09 1.87 -12.82
N LEU A 66 49.19 2.75 -13.19
CA LEU A 66 49.18 4.14 -12.75
C LEU A 66 49.13 4.27 -11.20
N GLY A 67 48.42 3.38 -10.53
CA GLY A 67 48.27 3.40 -9.08
C GLY A 67 49.60 3.15 -8.34
N GLU A 68 50.48 2.32 -8.89
CA GLU A 68 51.80 2.06 -8.39
C GLU A 68 52.73 3.25 -8.65
N LEU A 69 52.71 3.77 -9.86
CA LEU A 69 53.56 4.92 -10.26
C LEU A 69 53.23 6.22 -9.51
N LEU A 70 51.92 6.44 -9.23
CA LEU A 70 51.45 7.67 -8.56
C LEU A 70 51.22 7.51 -7.06
N GLY A 71 51.45 6.32 -6.50
CA GLY A 71 51.25 6.04 -5.08
C GLY A 71 49.75 6.02 -4.65
N ARG A 72 48.85 5.78 -5.60
CA ARG A 72 47.40 5.80 -5.38
C ARG A 72 46.75 4.49 -5.87
N ARG A 73 47.25 3.36 -5.32
CA ARG A 73 46.71 2.01 -5.65
C ARG A 73 45.24 1.80 -5.29
N ASP A 74 44.76 2.55 -4.33
CA ASP A 74 43.37 2.58 -3.86
C ASP A 74 42.41 3.13 -4.93
N LEU A 75 42.88 4.04 -5.79
CA LEU A 75 42.05 4.79 -6.71
C LEU A 75 42.35 4.46 -8.19
N LEU A 76 43.63 4.26 -8.53
CA LEU A 76 44.10 4.09 -9.91
C LEU A 76 44.55 2.66 -10.16
N GLY A 77 44.07 2.09 -11.26
CA GLY A 77 44.50 0.78 -11.78
C GLY A 77 45.44 0.90 -12.99
N ASN A 78 45.31 -0.04 -13.90
CA ASN A 78 46.10 -0.08 -15.14
C ASN A 78 45.55 0.86 -16.19
N ALA A 79 46.42 1.42 -17.04
CA ALA A 79 46.02 2.24 -18.17
C ALA A 79 46.73 1.78 -19.48
N THR A 80 45.95 1.78 -20.54
CA THR A 80 46.43 1.61 -21.93
C THR A 80 45.87 2.77 -22.75
N LEU A 81 46.78 3.56 -23.31
CA LEU A 81 46.39 4.75 -24.06
C LEU A 81 47.39 5.06 -25.20
N THR A 82 46.92 5.82 -26.16
CA THR A 82 47.76 6.46 -27.20
C THR A 82 47.36 7.93 -27.25
N ALA A 83 48.38 8.79 -27.37
CA ALA A 83 48.12 10.24 -27.48
C ALA A 83 49.13 10.87 -28.42
N PHE A 84 48.68 11.78 -29.25
CA PHE A 84 49.50 12.72 -30.01
C PHE A 84 49.59 14.03 -29.24
N VAL A 85 50.77 14.53 -29.05
CA VAL A 85 51.04 15.76 -28.29
C VAL A 85 51.78 16.75 -29.24
N ASP A 86 51.29 17.99 -29.27
CA ASP A 86 51.92 19.09 -30.03
C ASP A 86 51.93 20.39 -29.21
N GLY A 87 53.07 20.80 -28.72
CA GLY A 87 53.13 22.01 -27.87
C GLY A 87 54.46 22.30 -27.27
N VAL A 88 54.43 23.03 -26.16
CA VAL A 88 55.63 23.48 -25.44
C VAL A 88 55.60 22.99 -24.01
N VAL A 89 56.69 22.36 -23.58
CA VAL A 89 56.83 21.86 -22.22
C VAL A 89 58.10 22.43 -21.58
N GLY A 90 58.09 22.64 -20.25
CA GLY A 90 59.22 23.11 -19.50
C GLY A 90 59.05 22.90 -18.00
N ARG A 91 60.03 23.39 -17.20
CA ARG A 91 59.94 23.27 -15.76
C ARG A 91 58.74 24.07 -15.23
N GLY A 92 57.69 23.36 -14.79
CA GLY A 92 56.42 23.96 -14.30
C GLY A 92 55.57 24.66 -15.39
N PHE A 93 55.87 24.39 -16.69
CA PHE A 93 55.10 24.92 -17.80
C PHE A 93 54.74 23.82 -18.79
N THR A 94 53.49 23.73 -19.15
CA THR A 94 52.94 22.87 -20.18
C THR A 94 51.91 23.67 -20.97
N ASP A 95 52.03 23.70 -22.29
CA ASP A 95 51.02 24.28 -23.19
C ASP A 95 51.02 23.43 -24.46
N ALA A 96 50.18 22.46 -24.53
CA ALA A 96 50.15 21.45 -25.57
C ALA A 96 48.74 21.05 -25.98
N ASN A 97 48.54 20.91 -27.28
CA ASN A 97 47.37 20.19 -27.79
C ASN A 97 47.60 18.69 -27.63
N VAL A 98 46.62 18.00 -27.12
CA VAL A 98 46.65 16.56 -26.89
C VAL A 98 45.45 15.91 -27.54
N VAL A 99 45.69 15.00 -28.45
CA VAL A 99 44.65 14.12 -29.01
C VAL A 99 44.97 12.71 -28.63
N GLY A 100 44.12 12.10 -27.82
CA GLY A 100 44.39 10.80 -27.26
C GLY A 100 43.21 9.87 -27.25
N ASN A 101 43.50 8.58 -27.37
CA ASN A 101 42.52 7.51 -27.16
C ASN A 101 42.99 6.64 -25.99
N VAL A 102 42.13 6.47 -25.01
CA VAL A 102 42.32 5.58 -23.86
C VAL A 102 41.49 4.34 -24.12
N THR A 103 42.18 3.22 -24.39
CA THR A 103 41.51 1.95 -24.62
C THR A 103 41.23 1.21 -23.31
N GLN A 104 41.94 1.56 -22.24
CA GLN A 104 41.72 0.96 -20.93
C GLN A 104 42.22 1.89 -19.82
N LEU A 105 41.36 2.15 -18.80
CA LEU A 105 41.74 2.93 -17.62
C LEU A 105 41.06 2.36 -16.37
N GLY A 106 41.86 1.80 -15.50
CA GLY A 106 41.37 1.40 -14.15
C GLY A 106 41.23 2.60 -13.23
N PHE A 107 40.02 2.87 -12.75
CA PHE A 107 39.73 3.92 -11.80
C PHE A 107 38.59 3.53 -10.86
N ASN A 108 38.76 3.74 -9.55
CA ASN A 108 37.79 3.40 -8.52
C ASN A 108 37.28 1.94 -8.56
N GLY A 109 38.18 1.00 -8.94
CA GLY A 109 37.83 -0.42 -9.04
C GLY A 109 37.04 -0.80 -10.30
N TYR A 110 36.80 0.12 -11.22
CA TYR A 110 36.19 -0.11 -12.52
C TYR A 110 37.22 0.12 -13.63
N VAL A 111 37.11 -0.62 -14.73
CA VAL A 111 37.97 -0.48 -15.91
C VAL A 111 37.15 0.16 -17.01
N TYR A 112 37.48 1.43 -17.28
CA TYR A 112 36.89 2.24 -18.35
C TYR A 112 37.54 1.91 -19.68
N ASP A 113 36.70 1.86 -20.72
CA ASP A 113 37.15 1.69 -22.10
C ASP A 113 36.63 2.80 -23.01
N SER A 114 37.27 2.93 -24.18
CA SER A 114 36.84 3.82 -25.27
C SER A 114 36.67 5.29 -24.84
N LEU A 115 37.67 5.82 -24.14
CA LEU A 115 37.73 7.25 -23.83
C LEU A 115 38.57 7.95 -24.91
N ARG A 116 38.08 9.06 -25.44
CA ARG A 116 38.79 9.94 -26.36
C ARG A 116 38.91 11.33 -25.77
N LEU A 117 40.09 11.91 -25.87
CA LEU A 117 40.44 13.24 -25.43
C LEU A 117 40.99 14.03 -26.63
N ASP A 118 40.46 15.24 -26.81
CA ASP A 118 40.90 16.16 -27.88
C ASP A 118 40.82 17.58 -27.33
N GLY A 119 41.96 18.17 -27.01
CA GLY A 119 41.99 19.49 -26.39
C GLY A 119 43.38 20.01 -26.08
N ARG A 120 43.41 21.19 -25.50
CA ARG A 120 44.61 21.88 -25.08
C ARG A 120 44.83 21.73 -23.59
N LEU A 121 46.01 21.32 -23.20
CA LEU A 121 46.46 21.24 -21.83
C LEU A 121 47.43 22.39 -21.52
N ARG A 122 47.04 23.33 -20.71
CA ARG A 122 47.87 24.44 -20.27
C ARG A 122 48.14 24.37 -18.76
N ASN A 123 49.32 23.88 -18.38
CA ASN A 123 49.65 23.56 -16.98
C ASN A 123 48.60 22.59 -16.36
N ARG A 124 47.68 23.11 -15.56
CA ARG A 124 46.59 22.36 -14.93
C ARG A 124 45.19 22.74 -15.44
N GLU A 125 45.18 23.43 -16.61
CA GLU A 125 43.94 23.73 -17.35
C GLU A 125 43.83 22.80 -18.52
N PHE A 126 42.64 22.23 -18.65
CA PHE A 126 42.23 21.48 -19.84
C PHE A 126 41.08 22.23 -20.53
N ASP A 127 41.23 22.50 -21.81
CA ASP A 127 40.19 23.07 -22.65
C ASP A 127 40.04 22.23 -23.91
N GLY A 128 38.86 21.58 -24.07
CA GLY A 128 38.67 20.66 -25.17
C GLY A 128 37.47 19.73 -25.02
N ARG A 129 37.51 18.63 -25.72
CA ARG A 129 36.48 17.61 -25.73
C ARG A 129 36.96 16.32 -25.12
N ILE A 130 36.11 15.72 -24.26
CA ILE A 130 36.30 14.34 -23.75
C ILE A 130 35.04 13.55 -24.07
N THR A 131 35.22 12.40 -24.73
CA THR A 131 34.09 11.49 -24.98
C THR A 131 34.36 10.13 -24.38
N ALA A 132 33.35 9.55 -23.74
CA ALA A 132 33.36 8.16 -23.29
C ALA A 132 32.30 7.37 -24.09
N ARG A 133 32.63 6.16 -24.43
CA ARG A 133 31.73 5.20 -25.10
C ARG A 133 31.91 3.81 -24.48
N ASP A 134 31.95 3.80 -23.16
CA ASP A 134 32.02 2.60 -22.33
C ASP A 134 30.60 2.01 -22.11
N PRO A 135 30.43 0.71 -22.00
CA PRO A 135 29.13 0.10 -21.75
C PRO A 135 28.37 0.64 -20.54
N ASN A 136 29.10 1.10 -19.52
CA ASN A 136 28.54 1.63 -18.27
C ASN A 136 28.71 3.15 -18.09
N LEU A 137 29.41 3.81 -19.06
CA LEU A 137 29.61 5.26 -19.03
C LEU A 137 29.64 5.83 -20.45
N ASP A 138 28.62 6.58 -20.83
CA ASP A 138 28.51 7.26 -22.12
C ASP A 138 28.29 8.75 -21.92
N PHE A 139 29.29 9.55 -22.23
CA PHE A 139 29.17 11.01 -22.15
C PHE A 139 29.96 11.72 -23.26
N ASP A 140 29.60 12.98 -23.47
CA ASP A 140 30.28 13.94 -24.31
C ASP A 140 30.49 15.21 -23.48
N PHE A 141 31.73 15.55 -23.18
CA PHE A 141 32.16 16.75 -22.47
C PHE A 141 32.82 17.70 -23.43
N LEU A 142 32.46 18.97 -23.39
CA LEU A 142 33.06 20.04 -24.16
C LEU A 142 33.23 21.28 -23.29
N GLY A 143 34.45 21.78 -23.18
CA GLY A 143 34.73 23.01 -22.45
C GLY A 143 36.02 22.95 -21.66
N MET A 144 36.11 23.86 -20.66
CA MET A 144 37.31 24.14 -19.91
C MET A 144 37.16 23.77 -18.44
N VAL A 145 38.22 23.16 -17.88
CA VAL A 145 38.42 22.92 -16.44
C VAL A 145 39.83 23.40 -16.08
N ASP A 146 39.91 24.37 -15.19
CA ASP A 146 41.16 25.00 -14.77
C ASP A 146 41.42 24.80 -13.26
N PHE A 147 42.54 24.15 -12.95
CA PHE A 147 43.05 23.92 -11.58
C PHE A 147 44.33 24.70 -11.32
N ASN A 148 44.68 25.73 -12.11
CA ASN A 148 45.87 26.53 -11.90
C ASN A 148 45.80 27.39 -10.62
N ASP A 149 44.63 27.96 -10.37
CA ASP A 149 44.39 28.76 -9.18
C ASP A 149 44.03 27.91 -7.96
N SER A 150 44.00 28.53 -6.80
CA SER A 150 43.56 27.88 -5.55
C SER A 150 42.09 27.47 -5.60
N VAL A 151 41.28 28.17 -6.39
CA VAL A 151 39.89 27.89 -6.65
C VAL A 151 39.73 27.42 -8.08
N PRO A 152 39.34 26.15 -8.33
CA PRO A 152 39.13 25.66 -9.68
C PRO A 152 38.03 26.42 -10.40
N ARG A 153 38.14 26.52 -11.75
CA ARG A 153 37.14 27.09 -12.64
C ARG A 153 36.62 26.04 -13.60
N TYR A 154 35.34 26.11 -13.89
CA TYR A 154 34.62 25.24 -14.78
C TYR A 154 33.82 26.05 -15.77
N ASP A 155 34.01 25.80 -17.07
CA ASP A 155 33.20 26.38 -18.14
C ASP A 155 33.02 25.29 -19.21
N PHE A 156 31.97 24.44 -19.01
CA PHE A 156 31.76 23.29 -19.86
C PHE A 156 30.29 22.94 -20.04
N THR A 157 30.03 22.19 -21.11
CA THR A 157 28.80 21.45 -21.35
C THR A 157 29.09 19.95 -21.36
N MET A 158 28.27 19.16 -20.71
CA MET A 158 28.38 17.70 -20.69
C MET A 158 27.04 17.03 -20.95
N ASP A 159 26.98 16.21 -22.01
CA ASP A 159 25.85 15.32 -22.26
C ASP A 159 26.17 13.93 -21.69
N LEU A 160 25.63 13.62 -20.53
CA LEU A 160 25.71 12.33 -19.90
C LEU A 160 24.53 11.48 -20.36
N ARG A 161 24.74 10.62 -21.34
CA ARG A 161 23.68 9.76 -21.87
C ARG A 161 23.43 8.55 -20.99
N ARG A 162 24.48 8.05 -20.36
CA ARG A 162 24.41 6.92 -19.43
C ARG A 162 25.58 6.89 -18.48
N ALA A 163 25.30 6.71 -17.17
CA ALA A 163 26.28 6.32 -16.18
C ALA A 163 25.64 5.28 -15.24
N ASP A 164 26.12 4.05 -15.25
CA ASP A 164 25.74 3.02 -14.30
C ASP A 164 26.56 3.19 -13.01
N LEU A 165 26.05 3.99 -12.09
CA LEU A 165 26.75 4.38 -10.87
C LEU A 165 27.02 3.18 -9.93
N ALA A 166 26.24 2.12 -10.04
CA ALA A 166 26.45 0.89 -9.27
C ALA A 166 27.67 0.14 -9.81
N ARG A 167 27.76 -0.09 -11.12
CA ARG A 167 28.89 -0.76 -11.77
C ARG A 167 30.16 0.06 -11.75
N LEU A 168 30.03 1.39 -11.82
CA LEU A 168 31.16 2.34 -11.71
C LEU A 168 31.65 2.47 -10.26
N HIS A 169 31.05 1.77 -9.29
CA HIS A 169 31.36 1.81 -7.86
C HIS A 169 31.20 3.19 -7.21
N VAL A 170 30.37 4.06 -7.81
CA VAL A 170 30.02 5.38 -7.29
C VAL A 170 28.90 5.26 -6.26
N ASN A 171 27.87 4.47 -6.58
CA ASN A 171 26.80 4.12 -5.63
C ASN A 171 26.87 2.63 -5.28
N ARG A 172 27.19 2.33 -4.00
CA ARG A 172 27.30 0.95 -3.50
C ARG A 172 26.06 0.49 -2.73
N ARG A 173 25.07 1.36 -2.58
CA ARG A 173 23.84 1.06 -1.82
C ARG A 173 22.80 0.31 -2.67
N ASP A 174 22.64 0.73 -3.92
CA ASP A 174 21.60 0.25 -4.80
C ASP A 174 22.18 -0.75 -5.81
N SER A 175 21.43 -1.80 -6.11
CA SER A 175 21.86 -2.83 -7.10
C SER A 175 21.75 -2.35 -8.54
N VAL A 176 20.81 -1.43 -8.79
CA VAL A 176 20.65 -0.70 -10.06
C VAL A 176 20.73 0.79 -9.74
N SER A 177 21.60 1.53 -10.43
CA SER A 177 21.78 2.97 -10.24
C SER A 177 22.31 3.57 -11.53
N GLU A 178 21.40 3.99 -12.42
CA GLU A 178 21.72 4.58 -13.73
C GLU A 178 21.31 6.04 -13.78
N LEU A 179 22.20 6.91 -14.26
CA LEU A 179 21.99 8.34 -14.39
C LEU A 179 22.21 8.79 -15.84
N SER A 180 21.30 9.62 -16.35
CA SER A 180 21.53 10.46 -17.52
C SER A 180 21.13 11.90 -17.22
N ALA A 181 21.86 12.87 -17.81
CA ALA A 181 21.60 14.29 -17.63
C ALA A 181 22.36 15.14 -18.66
N HIS A 182 21.86 16.32 -18.93
CA HIS A 182 22.59 17.37 -19.62
C HIS A 182 23.06 18.42 -18.59
N ILE A 183 24.37 18.72 -18.53
CA ILE A 183 24.98 19.55 -17.53
C ILE A 183 25.71 20.72 -18.22
N VAL A 184 25.37 21.94 -17.80
CA VAL A 184 26.08 23.15 -18.20
C VAL A 184 26.63 23.80 -16.93
N ALA A 185 27.95 23.94 -16.84
CA ALA A 185 28.61 24.51 -15.69
C ALA A 185 29.45 25.73 -16.11
N LYS A 186 29.14 26.86 -15.51
CA LYS A 186 29.93 28.09 -15.58
C LYS A 186 30.16 28.62 -14.18
N ALA A 187 31.13 28.02 -13.51
CA ALA A 187 31.33 28.22 -12.07
C ALA A 187 32.79 28.05 -11.67
N GLY A 188 33.13 28.53 -10.48
CA GLY A 188 34.37 28.25 -9.78
C GLY A 188 34.06 27.78 -8.36
N GLY A 189 34.90 26.92 -7.80
CA GLY A 189 34.73 26.41 -6.42
C GLY A 189 35.20 24.98 -6.22
N ARG A 190 35.61 24.63 -5.00
CA ARG A 190 35.89 23.24 -4.57
C ARG A 190 34.75 22.61 -3.81
N SER A 191 33.87 23.45 -3.26
CA SER A 191 32.75 23.07 -2.40
C SER A 191 31.63 24.10 -2.53
N LEU A 192 30.52 23.88 -1.86
CA LEU A 192 29.45 24.87 -1.79
C LEU A 192 29.89 26.19 -1.12
N ASP A 193 30.91 26.14 -0.23
CA ASP A 193 31.40 27.35 0.49
C ASP A 193 32.13 28.35 -0.39
N ASP A 194 32.66 27.91 -1.52
CA ASP A 194 33.41 28.74 -2.47
C ASP A 194 32.86 28.70 -3.90
N LEU A 195 31.65 28.11 -4.08
CA LEU A 195 30.97 28.09 -5.35
C LEU A 195 30.60 29.48 -5.80
N ASN A 196 31.12 29.91 -6.96
CA ASN A 196 30.80 31.15 -7.63
C ASN A 196 30.44 30.88 -9.08
N GLY A 197 29.22 31.24 -9.49
CA GLY A 197 28.68 30.95 -10.81
C GLY A 197 27.44 30.08 -10.79
N ARG A 198 27.17 29.46 -11.94
CA ARG A 198 25.94 28.68 -12.17
C ARG A 198 26.24 27.29 -12.71
N ILE A 199 25.56 26.31 -12.16
CA ILE A 199 25.53 24.94 -12.67
C ILE A 199 24.08 24.62 -12.99
N GLN A 200 23.79 24.29 -14.23
CA GLN A 200 22.45 23.90 -14.70
C GLN A 200 22.49 22.45 -15.13
N VAL A 201 21.54 21.68 -14.65
CA VAL A 201 21.35 20.27 -14.97
C VAL A 201 19.93 20.10 -15.50
N THR A 202 19.81 19.57 -16.73
CA THR A 202 18.50 19.36 -17.35
C THR A 202 18.34 17.92 -17.79
N ASP A 203 17.13 17.52 -18.08
CA ASP A 203 16.77 16.21 -18.59
C ASP A 203 17.33 15.05 -17.75
N VAL A 204 17.28 15.21 -16.44
CA VAL A 204 17.75 14.21 -15.49
C VAL A 204 16.82 13.00 -15.52
N LEU A 205 17.41 11.84 -15.77
CA LEU A 205 16.77 10.55 -15.60
C LEU A 205 17.67 9.70 -14.71
N TYR A 206 17.19 9.37 -13.52
CA TYR A 206 17.88 8.51 -12.59
C TYR A 206 17.04 7.28 -12.28
N ARG A 207 17.54 6.10 -12.63
CA ARG A 207 16.93 4.80 -12.33
C ARG A 207 17.64 4.18 -11.15
N TYR A 208 16.90 3.75 -10.16
CA TYR A 208 17.45 3.08 -8.99
C TYR A 208 16.53 1.94 -8.55
N ASN A 209 17.10 0.73 -8.50
CA ASN A 209 16.36 -0.51 -8.25
C ASN A 209 15.17 -0.67 -9.22
N ASP A 210 13.94 -0.69 -8.72
CA ASP A 210 12.69 -0.78 -9.49
C ASP A 210 12.02 0.59 -9.77
N LYS A 211 12.70 1.70 -9.44
CA LYS A 211 12.16 3.06 -9.48
C LYS A 211 12.89 3.96 -10.47
N GLN A 212 12.21 5.02 -10.85
CA GLN A 212 12.73 6.03 -11.76
C GLN A 212 12.42 7.43 -11.22
N LEU A 213 13.42 8.30 -11.24
CA LEU A 213 13.31 9.72 -10.93
C LEU A 213 13.62 10.53 -12.18
N THR A 214 12.77 11.51 -12.47
CA THR A 214 12.98 12.46 -13.58
C THR A 214 12.94 13.88 -13.04
N SER A 215 13.82 14.74 -13.55
CA SER A 215 13.78 16.20 -13.33
C SER A 215 14.05 16.91 -14.62
N LYS A 216 13.21 17.88 -14.97
CA LYS A 216 13.37 18.66 -16.21
C LYS A 216 14.47 19.68 -16.10
N SER A 217 14.61 20.31 -14.94
CA SER A 217 15.62 21.35 -14.73
C SER A 217 15.96 21.53 -13.25
N MET A 218 17.25 21.61 -13.01
CA MET A 218 17.83 21.98 -11.71
C MET A 218 18.96 22.99 -11.96
N THR A 219 18.90 24.11 -11.30
CA THR A 219 19.94 25.17 -11.38
C THR A 219 20.46 25.45 -9.98
N VAL A 220 21.77 25.37 -9.82
CA VAL A 220 22.49 25.80 -8.62
C VAL A 220 23.26 27.05 -8.95
N THR A 221 23.01 28.13 -8.22
CA THR A 221 23.75 29.39 -8.35
C THR A 221 24.46 29.69 -7.04
N GLY A 222 25.74 29.96 -7.11
CA GLY A 222 26.56 30.35 -5.96
C GLY A 222 27.12 31.76 -6.15
N GLU A 223 27.08 32.56 -5.09
CA GLU A 223 27.71 33.87 -4.98
C GLU A 223 28.40 33.96 -3.62
N ASN A 224 29.60 33.41 -3.54
CA ASN A 224 30.30 33.27 -2.31
C ASN A 224 31.57 34.16 -2.27
N SER A 225 31.74 34.90 -1.17
CA SER A 225 32.92 35.68 -0.87
C SER A 225 33.39 35.34 0.54
N GLU A 226 34.48 35.99 0.97
CA GLU A 226 34.96 35.85 2.37
C GLU A 226 33.94 36.36 3.39
N ARG A 227 33.09 37.34 3.02
CA ARG A 227 32.16 38.02 3.91
C ARG A 227 30.70 37.65 3.70
N SER A 228 30.35 36.93 2.64
CA SER A 228 28.98 36.57 2.31
C SER A 228 28.94 35.26 1.56
N LYS A 229 28.10 34.36 2.00
CA LYS A 229 27.79 33.08 1.38
C LYS A 229 26.34 33.08 0.90
N PHE A 230 26.14 32.82 -0.38
CA PHE A 230 24.82 32.68 -0.98
C PHE A 230 24.84 31.50 -1.94
N VAL A 231 23.90 30.57 -1.75
CA VAL A 231 23.61 29.49 -2.69
C VAL A 231 22.12 29.39 -2.87
N GLU A 232 21.70 29.31 -4.12
CA GLU A 232 20.34 29.12 -4.53
C GLU A 232 20.23 27.85 -5.36
N LEU A 233 19.31 26.99 -5.00
CA LEU A 233 18.84 25.86 -5.81
C LEU A 233 17.43 26.20 -6.32
N ARG A 234 17.23 26.14 -7.63
CA ARG A 234 15.93 26.18 -8.27
C ARG A 234 15.72 24.92 -9.08
N SER A 235 14.63 24.24 -8.84
CA SER A 235 14.32 22.99 -9.54
C SER A 235 12.81 22.78 -9.67
N ASP A 236 12.42 21.79 -10.45
CA ASP A 236 11.04 21.36 -10.56
C ASP A 236 10.53 20.62 -9.31
N PHE A 237 11.42 20.19 -8.42
CA PHE A 237 11.06 19.49 -7.18
C PHE A 237 11.16 20.34 -5.90
N ALA A 238 12.03 21.35 -5.84
CA ALA A 238 12.15 22.27 -4.71
C ALA A 238 12.97 23.49 -5.08
N ASP A 239 12.67 24.61 -4.42
CA ASP A 239 13.53 25.79 -4.37
C ASP A 239 14.17 25.87 -2.98
N ALA A 240 15.47 26.12 -2.94
CA ALA A 240 16.17 26.29 -1.69
C ALA A 240 17.16 27.47 -1.78
N THR A 241 17.15 28.31 -0.76
CA THR A 241 18.10 29.43 -0.65
C THR A 241 18.82 29.35 0.67
N PHE A 242 20.14 29.52 0.64
CA PHE A 242 20.93 29.63 1.83
C PHE A 242 21.77 30.93 1.78
N ARG A 243 21.65 31.73 2.81
CA ARG A 243 22.41 32.97 3.01
C ARG A 243 23.11 32.92 4.35
N SER A 244 24.43 33.23 4.38
CA SER A 244 25.22 33.21 5.61
C SER A 244 26.45 34.11 5.45
N LYS A 245 27.04 34.54 6.53
CA LYS A 245 28.38 35.09 6.55
C LYS A 245 29.46 34.07 6.95
N THR A 246 28.98 32.92 7.45
CA THR A 246 29.83 31.82 7.93
C THR A 246 29.75 30.65 6.95
N SER A 247 30.78 29.80 6.90
CA SER A 247 30.80 28.60 6.03
C SER A 247 29.67 27.64 6.36
N TYR A 248 29.12 26.91 5.37
CA TYR A 248 28.06 25.92 5.56
C TYR A 248 28.46 24.87 6.58
N ARG A 249 29.76 24.40 6.51
CA ARG A 249 30.28 23.41 7.42
C ARG A 249 30.28 23.90 8.87
N GLU A 250 30.61 25.15 9.09
CA GLU A 250 30.59 25.77 10.42
C GLU A 250 29.17 25.97 10.92
N VAL A 251 28.22 26.40 10.07
CA VAL A 251 26.82 26.54 10.45
C VAL A 251 26.25 25.19 10.91
N PHE A 252 26.49 24.09 10.18
CA PHE A 252 26.02 22.76 10.59
C PHE A 252 26.70 22.28 11.88
N ARG A 253 27.98 22.58 12.07
CA ARG A 253 28.70 22.29 13.33
C ARG A 253 28.09 23.04 14.53
N TYR A 254 27.76 24.33 14.36
CA TYR A 254 27.10 25.12 15.38
C TYR A 254 25.66 24.66 15.66
N LEU A 255 24.89 24.36 14.66
CA LEU A 255 23.53 23.82 14.83
C LEU A 255 23.55 22.51 15.62
N ARG A 256 24.49 21.61 15.31
CA ARG A 256 24.68 20.37 16.05
C ARG A 256 25.10 20.63 17.49
N ALA A 257 25.99 21.54 17.70
CA ALA A 257 26.47 21.95 19.04
C ALA A 257 25.36 22.61 19.87
N SER A 258 24.54 23.48 19.26
CA SER A 258 23.36 24.06 19.88
C SER A 258 22.35 23.01 20.26
N ALA A 259 22.10 22.02 19.39
CA ALA A 259 21.23 20.90 19.70
C ALA A 259 21.72 20.11 20.92
N TRP A 260 23.02 19.86 21.07
CA TRP A 260 23.59 19.18 22.25
C TRP A 260 23.49 20.01 23.52
N LYS A 261 23.55 21.33 23.44
CA LYS A 261 23.35 22.24 24.59
C LYS A 261 21.96 22.03 25.21
N TYR A 262 20.92 21.90 24.34
CA TYR A 262 19.56 21.71 24.80
C TYR A 262 19.17 20.24 25.04
N LEU A 263 19.77 19.31 24.32
CA LEU A 263 19.49 17.88 24.36
C LEU A 263 20.77 17.09 24.69
N PRO A 264 21.36 17.25 25.86
CA PRO A 264 22.58 16.56 26.22
C PRO A 264 22.45 15.03 26.22
N LEU A 265 21.22 14.54 26.33
CA LEU A 265 20.86 13.11 26.20
C LEU A 265 21.21 12.50 24.81
N LEU A 266 21.33 13.32 23.77
CA LEU A 266 21.65 12.87 22.41
C LEU A 266 23.17 12.84 22.15
N ARG A 267 24.00 13.28 23.11
CA ARG A 267 25.46 13.29 22.99
C ARG A 267 26.04 11.89 23.20
N HIS A 268 26.70 11.36 22.20
CA HIS A 268 27.39 10.06 22.28
C HIS A 268 28.91 10.30 22.37
N GLY A 269 29.56 9.77 23.42
CA GLY A 269 31.02 9.78 23.61
C GLY A 269 31.64 11.13 24.00
N ASP A 270 32.97 11.14 24.02
CA ASP A 270 33.83 12.30 24.39
C ASP A 270 33.93 13.34 23.24
N GLU A 271 32.84 13.57 22.51
CA GLU A 271 32.85 14.59 21.46
C GLU A 271 33.11 15.97 22.08
N GLU A 272 34.16 16.64 21.56
CA GLU A 272 34.68 17.94 22.02
C GLU A 272 33.61 18.96 22.39
N SER A 273 33.89 19.70 23.47
CA SER A 273 33.16 20.90 23.89
C SER A 273 32.91 21.82 22.71
N VAL A 274 31.71 22.42 22.65
CA VAL A 274 31.29 23.41 21.64
C VAL A 274 32.44 24.40 21.40
N PRO A 275 33.00 24.49 20.19
CA PRO A 275 33.97 25.52 19.90
C PRO A 275 33.29 26.89 20.07
N ARG A 276 33.75 27.70 21.01
CA ARG A 276 33.35 29.11 21.00
C ARG A 276 33.82 29.69 19.68
N ALA A 277 32.94 30.48 19.02
CA ALA A 277 33.28 31.19 17.81
C ALA A 277 34.60 31.93 18.00
N SER A 278 35.67 31.42 17.38
CA SER A 278 36.97 32.09 17.38
C SER A 278 36.93 33.18 16.30
N GLY A 279 36.45 34.33 16.66
CA GLY A 279 36.37 35.50 15.80
C GLY A 279 35.32 36.47 16.35
N VAL A 280 35.49 37.73 16.15
CA VAL A 280 34.51 38.77 16.53
C VAL A 280 33.20 38.50 15.78
N ALA A 281 32.36 37.66 16.38
CA ALA A 281 31.01 37.39 15.85
C ALA A 281 30.19 38.67 16.05
N VAL A 282 29.89 39.34 14.97
CA VAL A 282 29.08 40.57 14.98
C VAL A 282 27.63 40.16 15.25
N ALA A 283 26.95 40.88 16.12
CA ALA A 283 25.57 40.59 16.57
C ALA A 283 24.53 40.41 15.44
N ASN A 284 24.87 40.76 14.21
CA ASN A 284 23.97 40.71 13.02
C ASN A 284 24.31 39.61 12.00
N ASP A 285 25.08 38.57 12.37
CA ASP A 285 25.53 37.50 11.48
C ASP A 285 24.52 36.36 11.42
N TYR A 286 23.38 36.56 10.77
CA TYR A 286 22.37 35.53 10.59
C TYR A 286 22.68 34.61 9.40
N SER A 287 22.48 33.32 9.60
CA SER A 287 22.37 32.31 8.55
C SER A 287 20.90 32.01 8.34
N LEU A 288 20.43 32.08 7.09
CA LEU A 288 19.05 31.82 6.70
C LEU A 288 19.02 30.72 5.65
N LEU A 289 18.34 29.64 5.97
CA LEU A 289 17.97 28.59 5.03
C LEU A 289 16.46 28.65 4.80
N SER A 290 16.03 28.77 3.55
CA SER A 290 14.63 28.59 3.13
C SER A 290 14.56 27.47 2.12
N VAL A 291 13.58 26.58 2.29
CA VAL A 291 13.28 25.49 1.36
C VAL A 291 11.78 25.50 1.10
N ASP A 292 11.42 25.55 -0.15
CA ASP A 292 10.02 25.47 -0.63
C ASP A 292 9.89 24.26 -1.54
N VAL A 293 9.10 23.29 -1.13
CA VAL A 293 8.90 22.00 -1.80
C VAL A 293 7.86 22.13 -2.89
N ARG A 294 8.13 21.59 -4.08
CA ARG A 294 7.19 21.52 -5.20
C ARG A 294 6.75 20.08 -5.42
N HIS A 295 7.62 19.23 -5.95
CA HIS A 295 7.31 17.83 -6.24
C HIS A 295 8.50 16.91 -5.86
N ILE A 296 8.75 16.81 -4.55
CA ILE A 296 9.98 16.19 -4.01
C ILE A 296 9.86 14.68 -3.79
N ASP A 297 8.66 14.09 -3.89
CA ASP A 297 8.41 12.69 -3.53
C ASP A 297 9.41 11.69 -4.15
N PRO A 298 9.76 11.78 -5.46
CA PRO A 298 10.72 10.86 -6.06
C PRO A 298 12.12 10.94 -5.44
N ILE A 299 12.55 12.16 -5.07
CA ILE A 299 13.86 12.43 -4.43
C ILE A 299 13.81 12.02 -2.97
N ALA A 300 12.73 12.36 -2.27
CA ALA A 300 12.52 12.00 -0.87
C ALA A 300 12.53 10.48 -0.69
N ASP A 301 11.87 9.74 -1.58
CA ASP A 301 11.86 8.28 -1.58
C ASP A 301 13.24 7.68 -1.90
N ALA A 302 14.03 8.29 -2.80
CA ALA A 302 15.39 7.87 -3.09
C ALA A 302 16.33 8.04 -1.88
N ILE A 303 16.16 9.13 -1.11
CA ILE A 303 16.94 9.40 0.11
C ILE A 303 16.47 8.53 1.27
N SER A 304 15.17 8.43 1.48
CA SER A 304 14.55 7.68 2.58
C SER A 304 13.33 6.91 2.08
N PRO A 305 13.46 5.60 1.81
CA PRO A 305 12.40 4.78 1.23
C PRO A 305 11.06 4.92 1.96
N GLY A 306 10.02 5.26 1.18
CA GLY A 306 8.66 5.49 1.66
C GLY A 306 8.43 6.86 2.28
N LEU A 307 9.36 7.81 2.14
CA LEU A 307 9.14 9.20 2.50
C LEU A 307 8.42 9.95 1.36
N GLN A 308 7.31 10.58 1.68
CA GLN A 308 6.56 11.49 0.82
C GLN A 308 6.27 12.78 1.56
N VAL A 309 6.39 13.90 0.88
CA VAL A 309 6.20 15.24 1.44
C VAL A 309 5.27 16.02 0.51
N ALA A 310 4.26 16.66 1.08
CA ALA A 310 3.29 17.42 0.29
C ALA A 310 3.92 18.56 -0.50
N ASP A 311 3.40 18.79 -1.70
CA ASP A 311 3.71 20.00 -2.48
C ASP A 311 3.30 21.25 -1.68
N GLY A 312 4.07 22.32 -1.78
CA GLY A 312 3.87 23.54 -0.99
C GLY A 312 4.38 23.45 0.45
N SER A 313 5.04 22.35 0.85
CA SER A 313 5.71 22.29 2.14
C SER A 313 6.87 23.27 2.19
N SER A 314 7.05 23.92 3.33
CA SER A 314 8.09 24.93 3.51
C SER A 314 8.89 24.71 4.80
N LEU A 315 10.17 25.06 4.74
CA LEU A 315 11.08 25.07 5.88
C LEU A 315 11.86 26.40 5.88
N GLN A 316 11.83 27.11 6.99
CA GLN A 316 12.67 28.29 7.22
C GLN A 316 13.46 28.10 8.50
N LEU A 317 14.77 28.19 8.39
CA LEU A 317 15.70 28.11 9.51
C LEU A 317 16.53 29.39 9.55
N LEU A 318 16.38 30.14 10.60
CA LEU A 318 17.19 31.31 10.93
C LEU A 318 18.09 30.95 12.11
N PHE A 319 19.41 31.18 11.97
CA PHE A 319 20.39 30.89 13.00
C PHE A 319 21.45 31.97 13.08
N ASN A 320 21.77 32.42 14.28
CA ASN A 320 22.87 33.36 14.56
C ASN A 320 23.88 32.69 15.51
N PRO A 321 25.08 32.29 14.99
CA PRO A 321 26.09 31.62 15.80
C PRO A 321 26.63 32.50 16.94
N ALA A 322 26.64 33.85 16.77
CA ALA A 322 27.19 34.77 17.74
C ALA A 322 26.32 34.93 18.98
N SER A 323 25.03 34.97 18.81
CA SER A 323 24.03 35.12 19.88
C SER A 323 23.35 33.79 20.26
N ASP A 324 23.74 32.70 19.60
CA ASP A 324 23.09 31.37 19.74
C ASP A 324 21.56 31.45 19.61
N GLN A 325 21.09 32.27 18.66
CA GLN A 325 19.69 32.40 18.35
C GLN A 325 19.28 31.45 17.21
N LEU A 326 18.25 30.70 17.44
CA LEU A 326 17.66 29.74 16.49
C LEU A 326 16.17 30.05 16.32
N SER A 327 15.69 30.05 15.10
CA SER A 327 14.26 30.03 14.78
C SER A 327 14.03 29.08 13.61
N LEU A 328 13.25 28.05 13.83
CA LEU A 328 12.81 27.07 12.81
C LEU A 328 11.30 27.20 12.65
N LYS A 329 10.86 27.32 11.41
CA LYS A 329 9.45 27.19 11.02
C LYS A 329 9.35 26.16 9.90
N ALA A 330 8.46 25.20 10.04
CA ALA A 330 8.17 24.23 8.99
C ALA A 330 6.68 23.97 8.91
N THR A 331 6.16 23.92 7.69
CA THR A 331 4.76 23.61 7.42
C THR A 331 4.66 22.58 6.32
N SER A 332 3.68 21.68 6.42
CA SER A 332 3.42 20.69 5.39
C SER A 332 1.97 20.24 5.47
N GLU A 333 1.30 20.12 4.31
CA GLU A 333 -0.04 19.53 4.26
C GLU A 333 -0.03 18.07 4.70
N TYR A 334 1.01 17.32 4.32
CA TYR A 334 1.25 15.97 4.85
C TYR A 334 2.73 15.58 4.74
N ILE A 335 3.13 14.71 5.66
CA ILE A 335 4.38 13.94 5.58
C ILE A 335 4.02 12.47 5.84
N GLU A 336 4.32 11.61 4.87
CA GLU A 336 4.14 10.16 5.00
C GLU A 336 5.49 9.47 4.99
N ARG A 337 5.69 8.50 5.89
CA ARG A 337 6.82 7.58 5.88
C ARG A 337 6.41 6.22 6.38
N LYS A 338 6.44 5.20 5.52
CA LYS A 338 6.05 3.82 5.84
C LYS A 338 4.63 3.73 6.44
N ARG A 339 4.52 3.56 7.77
CA ARG A 339 3.25 3.45 8.53
C ARG A 339 2.93 4.71 9.35
N MET A 340 3.62 5.79 9.07
CA MET A 340 3.40 7.09 9.71
C MET A 340 2.88 8.08 8.68
N LEU A 341 1.83 8.80 9.04
CA LEU A 341 1.30 9.93 8.28
C LEU A 341 0.95 11.03 9.26
N ALA A 342 1.52 12.21 9.06
CA ALA A 342 1.10 13.43 9.73
C ALA A 342 0.46 14.37 8.71
N THR A 343 -0.67 14.98 9.05
CA THR A 343 -1.41 15.89 8.18
C THR A 343 -1.50 17.29 8.79
N ARG A 344 -1.48 18.32 7.95
CA ARG A 344 -1.46 19.74 8.32
C ARG A 344 -0.44 20.03 9.43
N LEU A 345 0.78 19.55 9.18
CA LEU A 345 1.88 19.71 10.12
C LEU A 345 2.34 21.16 10.17
N ASN A 346 2.49 21.67 11.37
CA ASN A 346 3.11 22.97 11.66
C ASN A 346 4.12 22.78 12.80
N VAL A 347 5.37 23.17 12.58
CA VAL A 347 6.44 23.10 13.57
C VAL A 347 7.11 24.45 13.71
N ASN A 348 7.15 24.94 14.92
CA ASN A 348 7.87 26.15 15.29
C ASN A 348 8.83 25.83 16.43
N ALA A 349 10.09 26.11 16.24
CA ALA A 349 11.08 26.02 17.30
C ALA A 349 11.89 27.30 17.37
N SER A 350 12.11 27.81 18.57
CA SER A 350 12.92 29.00 18.78
C SER A 350 13.61 28.95 20.14
N ASN A 351 14.76 29.57 20.22
CA ASN A 351 15.40 29.77 21.50
C ASN A 351 15.42 31.25 21.90
N ARG A 352 15.37 31.48 23.19
CA ARG A 352 15.62 32.78 23.83
C ARG A 352 16.61 32.56 24.96
N GLY A 353 17.85 33.13 24.81
CA GLY A 353 18.93 32.88 25.75
C GLY A 353 19.24 31.39 25.88
N ASP A 354 19.10 30.85 27.10
CA ASP A 354 19.44 29.45 27.43
C ASP A 354 18.26 28.47 27.30
N SER A 355 17.09 28.89 26.76
CA SER A 355 15.94 28.02 26.64
C SER A 355 15.52 27.85 25.21
N LEU A 356 15.32 26.60 24.77
CA LEU A 356 14.68 26.21 23.51
C LEU A 356 13.21 25.94 23.77
N THR A 357 12.34 26.50 22.93
CA THR A 357 10.91 26.18 22.90
C THR A 357 10.55 25.55 21.55
N VAL A 358 9.74 24.52 21.60
CA VAL A 358 9.23 23.83 20.41
C VAL A 358 7.73 23.73 20.51
N TYR A 359 7.05 24.08 19.46
CA TYR A 359 5.64 23.86 19.27
C TYR A 359 5.44 23.10 17.95
N ALA A 360 4.74 21.99 18.00
CA ALA A 360 4.35 21.27 16.80
C ALA A 360 2.87 20.90 16.88
N SER A 361 2.15 20.99 15.77
CA SER A 361 0.77 20.56 15.67
C SER A 361 0.53 19.79 14.40
N ALA A 362 -0.37 18.82 14.47
CA ALA A 362 -0.85 18.07 13.33
C ALA A 362 -2.36 17.88 13.47
N GLU A 363 -3.08 17.94 12.35
CA GLU A 363 -4.51 17.63 12.37
C GLU A 363 -4.73 16.16 12.69
N ASP A 364 -3.97 15.28 12.04
CA ASP A 364 -3.93 13.85 12.34
C ASP A 364 -2.51 13.34 12.37
N LEU A 365 -2.19 12.50 13.34
CA LEU A 365 -0.99 11.67 13.33
C LEU A 365 -1.37 10.20 13.37
N TYR A 366 -1.04 9.49 12.29
CA TYR A 366 -1.09 8.03 12.23
C TYR A 366 0.31 7.47 12.46
N ALA A 367 0.48 6.60 13.43
CA ALA A 367 1.74 5.95 13.73
C ALA A 367 1.51 4.46 14.02
N GLY A 368 1.66 3.60 12.99
CA GLY A 368 1.32 2.19 13.09
C GLY A 368 -0.17 1.97 13.39
N MET A 369 -0.48 1.54 14.60
CA MET A 369 -1.87 1.35 15.07
C MET A 369 -2.46 2.59 15.74
N LEU A 370 -1.60 3.50 16.17
CA LEU A 370 -2.02 4.71 16.86
C LEU A 370 -2.56 5.74 15.87
N HIS A 371 -3.70 6.34 16.21
CA HIS A 371 -4.26 7.51 15.54
C HIS A 371 -4.53 8.58 16.58
N LEU A 372 -3.88 9.74 16.41
CA LEU A 372 -3.97 10.89 17.31
C LEU A 372 -4.46 12.11 16.50
N PRO A 373 -5.76 12.34 16.42
CA PRO A 373 -6.30 13.55 15.80
C PRO A 373 -6.14 14.74 16.72
N GLY A 374 -6.00 15.93 16.14
CA GLY A 374 -5.81 17.17 16.86
C GLY A 374 -4.55 17.18 17.73
N LEU A 375 -3.45 16.56 17.25
CA LEU A 375 -2.20 16.50 17.99
C LEU A 375 -1.59 17.88 18.15
N SER A 376 -1.28 18.23 19.39
CA SER A 376 -0.46 19.37 19.74
C SER A 376 0.71 18.94 20.63
N LEU A 377 1.92 19.34 20.28
CA LEU A 377 3.14 19.07 21.02
C LEU A 377 3.76 20.40 21.44
N THR A 378 3.96 20.58 22.72
CA THR A 378 4.72 21.70 23.26
C THR A 378 5.94 21.17 23.99
N GLY A 379 7.09 21.74 23.71
CA GLY A 379 8.35 21.33 24.30
C GLY A 379 9.21 22.49 24.74
N GLY A 380 10.05 22.24 25.71
CA GLY A 380 11.06 23.20 26.16
C GLY A 380 12.31 22.46 26.63
N ALA A 381 13.48 23.06 26.38
CA ALA A 381 14.74 22.54 26.87
C ALA A 381 15.61 23.68 27.44
N LYS A 382 16.15 23.49 28.65
CA LYS A 382 16.99 24.47 29.32
C LYS A 382 17.98 23.78 30.24
N GLN A 383 19.28 24.04 30.10
CA GLN A 383 20.32 23.56 31.00
C GLN A 383 20.19 22.05 31.34
N GLY A 384 20.05 21.19 30.35
CA GLY A 384 19.92 19.75 30.54
C GLY A 384 18.54 19.28 30.99
N ARG A 385 17.59 20.19 31.23
CA ARG A 385 16.19 19.87 31.49
C ARG A 385 15.37 19.94 30.23
N VAL A 386 14.67 18.90 29.93
CA VAL A 386 13.74 18.82 28.77
C VAL A 386 12.33 18.59 29.29
N GLN A 387 11.39 19.41 28.84
CA GLN A 387 9.98 19.23 29.12
C GLN A 387 9.24 19.06 27.81
N LEU A 388 8.35 18.07 27.74
CA LEU A 388 7.51 17.79 26.60
C LEU A 388 6.09 17.54 27.05
N SER A 389 5.11 18.13 26.37
CA SER A 389 3.68 17.89 26.59
C SER A 389 3.01 17.65 25.27
N ALA A 390 2.30 16.52 25.16
CA ALA A 390 1.53 16.12 23.98
C ALA A 390 0.05 16.09 24.34
N GLY A 391 -0.76 16.85 23.61
CA GLY A 391 -2.19 16.84 23.68
C GLY A 391 -2.80 16.25 22.40
N PHE A 392 -3.92 15.55 22.51
CA PHE A 392 -4.67 15.04 21.37
C PHE A 392 -6.17 15.04 21.67
N ASN A 393 -7.02 15.09 20.62
CA ASN A 393 -8.47 15.13 20.77
C ASN A 393 -9.17 14.41 19.60
N ASP A 394 -9.59 13.19 19.83
CA ASP A 394 -10.42 12.39 18.92
C ASP A 394 -11.90 12.59 19.24
N THR A 395 -12.55 13.51 18.54
CA THR A 395 -13.98 13.83 18.75
C THR A 395 -14.88 12.68 18.29
N LEU A 396 -14.50 11.92 17.28
CA LEU A 396 -15.28 10.79 16.76
C LEU A 396 -15.35 9.64 17.77
N ARG A 397 -14.19 9.28 18.34
CA ARG A 397 -14.10 8.22 19.35
C ARG A 397 -14.32 8.72 20.77
N LYS A 398 -14.54 10.02 20.96
CA LYS A 398 -14.66 10.68 22.26
C LYS A 398 -13.47 10.37 23.18
N VAL A 399 -12.24 10.39 22.60
CA VAL A 399 -10.99 10.17 23.34
C VAL A 399 -10.12 11.42 23.23
N SER A 400 -9.73 11.95 24.36
CA SER A 400 -8.79 13.08 24.43
C SER A 400 -7.74 12.82 25.51
N GLY A 401 -6.61 13.49 25.42
CA GLY A 401 -5.58 13.33 26.44
C GLY A 401 -4.54 14.45 26.42
N LEU A 402 -3.92 14.62 27.55
CA LEU A 402 -2.73 15.45 27.73
C LEU A 402 -1.71 14.61 28.49
N VAL A 403 -0.53 14.41 27.91
CA VAL A 403 0.57 13.68 28.54
C VAL A 403 1.79 14.58 28.53
N GLY A 404 2.29 14.88 29.73
CA GLY A 404 3.48 15.71 29.93
C GLY A 404 4.58 14.95 30.64
N VAL A 405 5.81 15.13 30.17
CA VAL A 405 7.02 14.53 30.79
C VAL A 405 8.09 15.60 30.89
N ARG A 406 8.80 15.60 32.01
CA ARG A 406 10.02 16.36 32.21
C ARG A 406 11.18 15.42 32.50
N ALA A 407 12.25 15.58 31.74
CA ALA A 407 13.51 14.88 31.93
C ALA A 407 14.56 15.84 32.49
N ASP A 408 15.15 15.51 33.60
CA ASP A 408 16.25 16.24 34.26
C ASP A 408 17.48 15.33 34.31
N VAL A 409 18.66 15.81 33.92
CA VAL A 409 19.92 15.13 34.21
C VAL A 409 20.27 15.40 35.67
N VAL A 410 20.26 14.35 36.48
CA VAL A 410 20.46 14.45 37.94
C VAL A 410 21.92 14.22 38.34
N ASP A 411 22.58 13.36 37.58
CA ASP A 411 24.02 13.05 37.76
C ASP A 411 24.64 12.74 36.38
N GLU A 412 25.70 13.44 36.03
CA GLU A 412 26.44 13.22 34.77
C GLU A 412 27.47 12.09 34.88
N HIS A 413 27.88 11.75 36.11
CA HIS A 413 28.97 10.81 36.41
C HIS A 413 28.56 9.74 37.42
N GLY A 414 27.32 9.32 37.39
CA GLY A 414 26.81 8.21 38.21
C GLY A 414 27.60 6.90 37.97
N PRO A 415 27.50 5.93 38.87
CA PRO A 415 28.24 4.67 38.79
C PRO A 415 28.03 3.90 37.49
N ASN A 416 26.90 4.09 36.83
CA ASN A 416 26.56 3.47 35.53
C ASN A 416 26.45 4.52 34.42
N GLY A 417 27.17 5.63 34.52
CA GLY A 417 27.09 6.74 33.58
C GLY A 417 26.03 7.77 34.00
N ARG A 418 25.55 8.52 33.01
CA ARG A 418 24.62 9.64 33.24
C ARG A 418 23.26 9.15 33.78
N VAL A 419 22.76 9.79 34.82
CA VAL A 419 21.45 9.51 35.43
C VAL A 419 20.44 10.57 35.06
N VAL A 420 19.32 10.14 34.45
CA VAL A 420 18.22 10.98 34.04
C VAL A 420 16.99 10.67 34.90
N ALA A 421 16.43 11.68 35.56
CA ALA A 421 15.16 11.59 36.25
C ALA A 421 14.01 12.01 35.29
N LEU A 422 13.03 11.17 35.14
CA LEU A 422 11.77 11.49 34.45
C LEU A 422 10.69 11.83 35.47
N ARG A 423 10.02 12.94 35.28
CA ARG A 423 8.82 13.33 36.06
C ARG A 423 7.63 13.40 35.12
N ILE A 424 6.57 12.73 35.48
CA ILE A 424 5.29 12.88 34.79
C ILE A 424 4.66 14.18 35.29
N LEU A 425 4.38 15.09 34.37
CA LEU A 425 3.61 16.31 34.64
C LEU A 425 2.12 15.95 34.74
N PRO A 426 1.24 16.87 35.18
CA PRO A 426 -0.19 16.61 35.23
C PRO A 426 -0.69 16.05 33.88
N SER A 427 -1.03 14.78 33.87
CA SER A 427 -1.34 14.01 32.66
C SER A 427 -2.63 13.24 32.85
N HIS A 428 -3.44 13.23 31.80
CA HIS A 428 -4.71 12.50 31.83
C HIS A 428 -5.09 12.02 30.42
N ILE A 429 -5.90 10.97 30.37
CA ILE A 429 -6.59 10.48 29.18
C ILE A 429 -8.06 10.35 29.51
N THR A 430 -8.93 10.90 28.68
CA THR A 430 -10.39 10.84 28.82
C THR A 430 -10.98 10.04 27.67
N ARG A 431 -11.85 9.09 27.95
CA ARG A 431 -12.65 8.34 26.96
C ARG A 431 -14.10 8.33 27.40
N GLY A 432 -14.95 9.01 26.63
CA GLY A 432 -16.34 9.23 27.03
C GLY A 432 -16.44 10.00 28.36
N SER A 433 -17.07 9.40 29.34
CA SER A 433 -17.21 9.97 30.70
C SER A 433 -16.08 9.60 31.67
N LYS A 434 -15.14 8.73 31.27
CA LYS A 434 -14.08 8.23 32.13
C LYS A 434 -12.79 8.98 31.88
N THR A 435 -12.16 9.49 32.91
CA THR A 435 -10.84 10.14 32.89
C THR A 435 -9.87 9.37 33.76
N TRP A 436 -8.76 8.92 33.15
CA TRP A 436 -7.63 8.32 33.82
C TRP A 436 -6.54 9.38 34.04
N GLN A 437 -6.05 9.44 35.27
CA GLN A 437 -4.88 10.25 35.61
C GLN A 437 -3.62 9.39 35.48
N ILE A 438 -2.55 10.02 34.98
CA ILE A 438 -1.23 9.39 34.82
C ILE A 438 -0.25 10.13 35.70
N PHE A 439 0.45 9.43 36.58
CA PHE A 439 1.50 10.00 37.41
C PHE A 439 2.50 8.92 37.85
N ALA A 440 3.67 9.36 38.22
CA ALA A 440 4.69 8.51 38.82
C ALA A 440 5.31 9.21 40.00
N HIS A 441 5.68 8.44 41.02
CA HIS A 441 6.41 8.98 42.17
C HIS A 441 7.86 9.30 41.75
N LYS A 442 8.54 8.34 41.12
CA LYS A 442 9.91 8.50 40.64
C LYS A 442 10.17 7.58 39.45
N ILE A 443 10.83 8.11 38.43
CA ILE A 443 11.41 7.31 37.33
C ILE A 443 12.84 7.79 37.13
N GLN A 444 13.81 6.86 37.15
CA GLN A 444 15.22 7.17 36.87
C GLN A 444 15.75 6.19 35.85
N ILE A 445 16.56 6.71 34.94
CA ILE A 445 17.18 5.94 33.85
C ILE A 445 18.69 6.20 33.87
N ASP A 446 19.44 5.13 33.84
CA ASP A 446 20.90 5.15 33.54
C ASP A 446 21.23 4.10 32.46
N THR A 447 22.47 3.87 32.14
CA THR A 447 22.89 2.91 31.11
C THR A 447 22.67 1.45 31.51
N ALA A 448 22.45 1.14 32.79
CA ALA A 448 22.33 -0.20 33.33
C ALA A 448 20.91 -0.55 33.77
N GLN A 449 20.11 0.45 34.15
CA GLN A 449 18.79 0.22 34.73
C GLN A 449 17.78 1.35 34.51
N VAL A 450 16.51 0.99 34.65
CA VAL A 450 15.37 1.90 34.77
C VAL A 450 14.66 1.61 36.09
N VAL A 451 14.72 2.57 37.02
CA VAL A 451 14.00 2.50 38.30
C VAL A 451 12.65 3.16 38.12
N ILE A 452 11.59 2.44 38.40
CA ILE A 452 10.20 2.91 38.33
C ILE A 452 9.61 2.77 39.74
N ASP A 453 9.38 3.89 40.38
CA ASP A 453 8.68 3.93 41.68
C ASP A 453 7.25 4.41 41.44
N LYS A 454 6.32 3.46 41.51
CA LYS A 454 4.88 3.65 41.46
C LYS A 454 4.40 4.52 40.28
N PHE A 455 4.51 4.03 39.06
CA PHE A 455 3.86 4.63 37.92
C PHE A 455 2.40 4.15 37.86
N TYR A 456 1.47 5.09 37.91
CA TYR A 456 0.04 4.85 37.94
C TYR A 456 -0.65 5.35 36.65
N VAL A 457 -1.60 4.56 36.16
CA VAL A 457 -2.69 5.00 35.28
C VAL A 457 -4.01 4.59 36.00
N MET A 458 -4.72 5.55 36.50
CA MET A 458 -5.87 5.25 37.37
C MET A 458 -7.04 6.23 37.24
N ASN A 459 -8.24 5.72 37.54
CA ASN A 459 -9.43 6.50 37.83
C ASN A 459 -10.05 6.02 39.17
N ARG A 460 -11.27 6.44 39.48
CA ARG A 460 -11.93 6.02 40.75
C ARG A 460 -12.10 4.51 40.90
N GLU A 461 -12.25 3.79 39.78
CA GLU A 461 -12.62 2.36 39.77
C GLU A 461 -11.48 1.45 39.31
N GLN A 462 -10.58 1.97 38.52
CA GLN A 462 -9.57 1.20 37.75
C GLN A 462 -8.17 1.69 38.07
N GLU A 463 -7.24 0.74 38.22
CA GLU A 463 -5.84 1.05 38.50
C GLU A 463 -4.91 0.13 37.71
N LEU A 464 -3.94 0.73 37.05
CA LEU A 464 -2.77 0.09 36.54
C LEU A 464 -1.56 0.68 37.27
N LEU A 465 -0.81 -0.18 37.93
CA LEU A 465 0.43 0.18 38.65
C LEU A 465 1.61 -0.56 38.07
N LEU A 466 2.62 0.17 37.67
CA LEU A 466 3.92 -0.37 37.28
C LEU A 466 4.96 0.07 38.28
N ASP A 467 5.69 -0.89 38.88
CA ASP A 467 6.62 -0.64 39.97
C ASP A 467 7.82 -1.60 39.93
N GLY A 468 9.02 -1.12 40.26
CA GLY A 468 10.21 -1.93 40.34
C GLY A 468 11.42 -1.41 39.58
N ILE A 469 12.39 -2.28 39.35
CA ILE A 469 13.67 -1.99 38.71
C ILE A 469 13.82 -2.86 37.44
N ALA A 470 13.89 -2.23 36.27
CA ALA A 470 14.25 -2.89 35.03
C ALA A 470 15.77 -2.82 34.85
N SER A 471 16.47 -3.94 35.05
CA SER A 471 17.92 -4.08 34.86
C SER A 471 18.28 -5.40 34.17
N ARG A 472 19.56 -5.69 34.08
CA ARG A 472 20.09 -7.00 33.68
C ARG A 472 20.22 -7.98 34.87
N SER A 473 20.09 -7.51 36.12
CA SER A 473 20.18 -8.34 37.31
C SER A 473 18.95 -9.27 37.44
N ARG A 474 19.15 -10.48 37.92
CA ARG A 474 18.06 -11.42 38.24
C ARG A 474 17.32 -11.10 39.53
N GLU A 475 17.92 -10.29 40.38
CA GLU A 475 17.32 -9.86 41.65
C GLU A 475 16.30 -8.73 41.41
N ASP A 476 16.51 -7.96 40.35
CA ASP A 476 15.64 -6.87 39.97
C ASP A 476 14.44 -7.32 39.17
N SER A 477 13.29 -6.73 39.47
CA SER A 477 12.05 -7.02 38.76
C SER A 477 11.18 -5.77 38.59
N VAL A 478 10.39 -5.79 37.53
CA VAL A 478 9.29 -4.83 37.31
C VAL A 478 7.96 -5.59 37.40
N THR A 479 7.06 -5.09 38.21
CA THR A 479 5.73 -5.67 38.41
C THR A 479 4.65 -4.72 37.90
N LEU A 480 3.83 -5.22 36.97
CA LEU A 480 2.57 -4.62 36.55
C LEU A 480 1.45 -5.20 37.42
N ARG A 481 0.63 -4.36 38.04
CA ARG A 481 -0.60 -4.76 38.75
C ARG A 481 -1.79 -4.10 38.08
N LEU A 482 -2.85 -4.88 37.87
CA LEU A 482 -4.11 -4.44 37.33
C LEU A 482 -5.20 -4.64 38.38
N ARG A 483 -6.00 -3.62 38.61
CA ARG A 483 -7.16 -3.69 39.49
C ARG A 483 -8.38 -3.14 38.75
N ASN A 484 -9.37 -4.02 38.55
CA ASN A 484 -10.63 -3.72 37.90
C ASN A 484 -10.43 -2.98 36.53
N PHE A 485 -9.34 -3.26 35.84
CA PHE A 485 -8.94 -2.54 34.65
C PHE A 485 -9.70 -3.07 33.42
N ASP A 486 -10.11 -2.17 32.51
CA ASP A 486 -10.84 -2.49 31.31
C ASP A 486 -9.93 -3.29 30.34
N LEU A 487 -10.46 -4.38 29.78
CA LEU A 487 -9.73 -5.23 28.83
C LEU A 487 -9.57 -4.58 27.44
N ALA A 488 -10.51 -3.75 27.02
CA ALA A 488 -10.56 -3.15 25.68
C ALA A 488 -9.26 -2.46 25.22
N PRO A 489 -8.48 -1.74 26.05
CA PRO A 489 -7.22 -1.15 25.60
C PRO A 489 -6.16 -2.17 25.18
N PHE A 490 -6.21 -3.41 25.65
CA PHE A 490 -5.25 -4.47 25.37
C PHE A 490 -5.62 -5.30 24.14
N THR A 491 -6.88 -5.21 23.68
CA THR A 491 -7.44 -6.10 22.64
C THR A 491 -7.45 -5.50 21.25
N GLN A 492 -7.06 -4.24 21.07
CA GLN A 492 -7.05 -3.56 19.76
C GLN A 492 -6.28 -4.31 18.65
N VAL A 493 -5.31 -5.15 19.01
CA VAL A 493 -4.59 -6.00 18.03
C VAL A 493 -5.48 -7.10 17.51
N ILE A 494 -6.34 -7.64 18.37
CA ILE A 494 -7.24 -8.78 18.10
C ILE A 494 -8.54 -8.28 17.43
N GLU A 495 -8.95 -7.06 17.70
CA GLU A 495 -10.12 -6.40 17.06
C GLU A 495 -10.02 -6.40 15.53
N ARG A 496 -8.82 -6.37 14.98
CA ARG A 496 -8.60 -6.49 13.53
C ARG A 496 -8.98 -7.85 12.95
N MET A 497 -9.12 -8.85 13.80
CA MET A 497 -9.57 -10.19 13.43
C MET A 497 -11.10 -10.32 13.58
N GLY A 498 -11.80 -9.21 13.86
CA GLY A 498 -13.24 -9.18 14.06
C GLY A 498 -13.69 -9.52 15.48
N TYR A 499 -12.76 -9.64 16.44
CA TYR A 499 -13.10 -9.94 17.83
C TYR A 499 -13.00 -8.71 18.72
N VAL A 500 -14.11 -8.34 19.34
CA VAL A 500 -14.20 -7.31 20.38
C VAL A 500 -14.28 -8.00 21.74
N PHE A 501 -13.30 -7.71 22.61
CA PHE A 501 -13.24 -8.26 23.96
C PHE A 501 -13.61 -7.16 24.95
N GLU A 502 -14.63 -7.41 25.72
CA GLU A 502 -15.04 -6.55 26.84
C GLU A 502 -14.93 -7.30 28.17
N GLY A 503 -14.62 -6.61 29.23
CA GLY A 503 -14.51 -7.21 30.56
C GLY A 503 -13.56 -6.48 31.46
N ARG A 504 -13.41 -7.01 32.67
CA ARG A 504 -12.54 -6.47 33.70
C ARG A 504 -11.37 -7.40 33.98
N THR A 505 -10.18 -6.81 34.14
CA THR A 505 -8.96 -7.55 34.47
C THR A 505 -8.46 -7.19 35.85
N ASN A 506 -8.09 -8.22 36.59
CA ASN A 506 -7.42 -8.14 37.89
C ASN A 506 -6.19 -9.02 37.85
N GLY A 507 -5.12 -8.65 38.56
CA GLY A 507 -3.96 -9.54 38.66
C GLY A 507 -2.63 -8.82 38.50
N SER A 508 -1.57 -9.60 38.24
CA SER A 508 -0.23 -9.05 38.13
C SER A 508 0.63 -9.81 37.13
N ALA A 509 1.58 -9.09 36.57
CA ALA A 509 2.66 -9.65 35.77
C ALA A 509 3.99 -9.11 36.25
N THR A 510 4.95 -9.98 36.52
CA THR A 510 6.28 -9.62 37.02
C THR A 510 7.33 -10.05 36.00
N MET A 511 8.19 -9.14 35.60
CA MET A 511 9.31 -9.37 34.71
C MET A 511 10.62 -9.19 35.47
N LYS A 512 11.41 -10.26 35.63
CA LYS A 512 12.75 -10.24 36.19
C LYS A 512 13.77 -10.02 35.08
N SER A 513 14.91 -9.35 35.39
CA SER A 513 15.99 -9.10 34.43
C SER A 513 15.49 -8.44 33.12
N ALA A 514 14.70 -7.37 33.24
CA ALA A 514 13.93 -6.80 32.13
C ALA A 514 14.75 -6.26 30.95
N LEU A 515 16.05 -5.90 31.18
CA LEU A 515 16.97 -5.45 30.15
C LEU A 515 17.89 -6.56 29.59
N HIS A 516 17.59 -7.81 29.94
CA HIS A 516 18.29 -9.01 29.45
C HIS A 516 17.25 -10.12 29.30
N ALA A 517 17.61 -11.26 28.73
CA ALA A 517 16.72 -12.42 28.63
C ALA A 517 16.32 -12.92 30.03
N GLY A 518 15.25 -12.39 30.58
CA GLY A 518 14.76 -12.65 31.93
C GLY A 518 13.59 -13.63 32.00
N GLU A 519 12.84 -13.57 33.10
CA GLU A 519 11.63 -14.37 33.32
C GLU A 519 10.42 -13.45 33.45
N ILE A 520 9.32 -13.78 32.76
CA ILE A 520 8.02 -13.14 32.98
C ILE A 520 7.07 -14.15 33.61
N THR A 521 6.46 -13.78 34.72
CA THR A 521 5.35 -14.51 35.32
C THR A 521 4.11 -13.63 35.33
N ALA A 522 2.97 -14.18 34.96
CA ALA A 522 1.71 -13.46 34.98
C ALA A 522 0.60 -14.34 35.59
N ASP A 523 -0.26 -13.70 36.39
CA ASP A 523 -1.49 -14.26 36.93
C ASP A 523 -2.60 -13.23 36.80
N ILE A 524 -3.41 -13.42 35.77
CA ILE A 524 -4.45 -12.47 35.36
C ILE A 524 -5.82 -13.13 35.44
N LEU A 525 -6.72 -12.46 36.12
CA LEU A 525 -8.14 -12.82 36.24
C LEU A 525 -8.93 -11.97 35.23
N LEU A 526 -9.74 -12.62 34.42
CA LEU A 526 -10.65 -11.99 33.46
C LEU A 526 -12.08 -12.19 34.01
N ASP A 527 -12.67 -11.12 34.53
CA ASP A 527 -14.01 -11.13 35.07
C ASP A 527 -14.99 -10.41 34.12
N SER A 528 -16.24 -10.89 34.03
CA SER A 528 -17.28 -10.33 33.16
C SER A 528 -16.84 -10.27 31.70
N LEU A 529 -16.11 -11.29 31.24
CA LEU A 529 -15.60 -11.38 29.86
C LEU A 529 -16.76 -11.56 28.88
N GLN A 530 -16.77 -10.73 27.84
CA GLN A 530 -17.63 -10.87 26.69
C GLN A 530 -16.76 -10.83 25.43
N VAL A 531 -17.12 -11.61 24.44
CA VAL A 531 -16.47 -11.67 23.14
C VAL A 531 -17.56 -11.44 22.08
N ASN A 532 -17.54 -10.30 21.39
CA ASN A 532 -18.63 -9.87 20.49
C ASN A 532 -20.01 -9.97 21.12
N ASP A 533 -20.20 -9.37 22.31
CA ASP A 533 -21.42 -9.42 23.11
C ASP A 533 -21.81 -10.82 23.67
N ILE A 534 -21.05 -11.87 23.35
CA ILE A 534 -21.27 -13.24 23.85
C ILE A 534 -20.60 -13.36 25.22
N PRO A 535 -21.35 -13.65 26.30
CA PRO A 535 -20.78 -13.84 27.63
C PRO A 535 -19.85 -15.07 27.68
N ALA A 536 -18.66 -14.89 28.19
CA ALA A 536 -17.73 -15.98 28.48
C ALA A 536 -17.58 -16.19 29.99
N PRO A 537 -17.25 -17.40 30.45
CA PRO A 537 -17.01 -17.66 31.87
C PRO A 537 -15.82 -16.82 32.38
N PRO A 538 -15.75 -16.52 33.67
CA PRO A 538 -14.60 -15.85 34.26
C PRO A 538 -13.38 -16.77 34.17
N LEU A 539 -12.30 -16.24 33.57
CA LEU A 539 -11.08 -16.99 33.26
C LEU A 539 -9.92 -16.57 34.17
N ARG A 540 -9.03 -17.50 34.44
CA ARG A 540 -7.70 -17.23 35.00
C ARG A 540 -6.64 -17.60 33.99
N LEU A 541 -5.84 -16.64 33.63
CA LEU A 541 -4.68 -16.82 32.76
C LEU A 541 -3.42 -16.79 33.61
N THR A 542 -2.69 -17.91 33.65
CA THR A 542 -1.36 -17.98 34.25
C THR A 542 -0.33 -18.22 33.17
N SER A 543 0.76 -17.47 33.24
CA SER A 543 1.84 -17.60 32.27
C SER A 543 3.20 -17.51 32.96
N ARG A 544 4.13 -18.32 32.48
CA ARG A 544 5.54 -18.25 32.89
C ARG A 544 6.42 -18.30 31.65
N TRP A 545 7.14 -17.24 31.40
CA TRP A 545 8.08 -17.12 30.29
C TRP A 545 9.50 -17.01 30.81
N ASP A 546 10.33 -18.03 30.60
CA ASP A 546 11.74 -18.10 30.94
C ASP A 546 12.54 -17.99 29.64
N PHE A 547 13.09 -16.82 29.35
CA PHE A 547 13.90 -16.56 28.17
C PHE A 547 15.23 -17.30 28.16
N LEU A 548 15.81 -17.57 29.33
CA LEU A 548 17.08 -18.29 29.46
C LEU A 548 16.91 -19.77 29.14
N ARG A 549 15.80 -20.36 29.61
CA ARG A 549 15.45 -21.75 29.31
C ARG A 549 14.70 -21.86 27.96
N ASN A 550 14.50 -20.72 27.29
CA ASN A 550 13.80 -20.66 26.02
C ASN A 550 12.43 -21.32 26.05
N ARG A 551 11.67 -21.05 27.11
CA ARG A 551 10.34 -21.66 27.31
C ARG A 551 9.33 -20.67 27.87
N ALA A 552 8.23 -20.52 27.16
CA ALA A 552 7.03 -19.80 27.63
C ALA A 552 5.90 -20.80 27.81
N GLY A 553 5.30 -20.84 29.01
CA GLY A 553 4.11 -21.65 29.31
C GLY A 553 2.90 -20.76 29.53
N VAL A 554 1.72 -21.16 29.05
CA VAL A 554 0.44 -20.50 29.27
C VAL A 554 -0.59 -21.53 29.68
N THR A 555 -1.39 -21.18 30.70
CA THR A 555 -2.54 -21.98 31.13
C THR A 555 -3.73 -21.05 31.28
N VAL A 556 -4.86 -21.42 30.72
CA VAL A 556 -6.15 -20.73 30.89
C VAL A 556 -7.10 -21.69 31.55
N THR A 557 -7.70 -21.27 32.68
CA THR A 557 -8.63 -22.06 33.46
C THR A 557 -9.97 -21.34 33.62
N ASP A 558 -11.06 -22.09 33.52
CA ASP A 558 -12.37 -21.64 33.94
C ASP A 558 -12.40 -21.56 35.46
N ARG A 559 -12.74 -20.40 36.02
CA ARG A 559 -12.76 -20.22 37.48
C ARG A 559 -13.95 -20.89 38.16
N HIS A 560 -15.06 -21.09 37.47
CA HIS A 560 -16.27 -21.74 38.03
C HIS A 560 -16.11 -23.25 38.05
N LYS A 561 -15.74 -23.85 36.92
CA LYS A 561 -15.57 -25.30 36.80
C LYS A 561 -14.21 -25.79 37.29
N ARG A 562 -13.23 -24.91 37.41
CA ARG A 562 -11.81 -25.19 37.69
C ARG A 562 -11.11 -26.04 36.62
N ASP A 563 -11.70 -26.16 35.45
CA ASP A 563 -11.18 -26.92 34.35
C ASP A 563 -10.13 -26.11 33.55
N THR A 564 -9.12 -26.80 33.04
CA THR A 564 -8.09 -26.19 32.23
C THR A 564 -8.54 -26.19 30.78
N LEU A 565 -8.92 -25.03 30.25
CA LEU A 565 -9.38 -24.85 28.89
C LEU A 565 -8.24 -24.85 27.89
N VAL A 566 -7.11 -24.23 28.25
CA VAL A 566 -5.91 -24.15 27.40
C VAL A 566 -4.66 -24.42 28.23
N ARG A 567 -3.82 -25.28 27.71
CA ARG A 567 -2.46 -25.49 28.24
C ARG A 567 -1.48 -25.57 27.11
N GLY A 568 -0.49 -24.67 27.12
CA GLY A 568 0.48 -24.63 26.03
C GLY A 568 1.87 -24.19 26.46
N PHE A 569 2.82 -24.40 25.57
CA PHE A 569 4.15 -23.82 25.69
C PHE A 569 4.70 -23.40 24.32
N TYR A 570 5.61 -22.45 24.36
CA TYR A 570 6.36 -21.96 23.21
C TYR A 570 7.86 -21.93 23.53
N ALA A 571 8.69 -22.43 22.62
CA ALA A 571 10.16 -22.40 22.71
C ALA A 571 10.74 -21.51 21.60
N PRO A 572 11.06 -20.23 21.88
CA PRO A 572 11.42 -19.24 20.87
C PRO A 572 12.63 -19.58 20.00
N SER A 573 13.72 -20.13 20.56
CA SER A 573 14.95 -20.44 19.80
C SER A 573 14.76 -21.57 18.78
N GLN A 574 13.90 -22.53 19.09
CA GLN A 574 13.56 -23.65 18.21
C GLN A 574 12.31 -23.32 17.37
N VAL A 575 11.64 -22.22 17.68
CA VAL A 575 10.32 -21.85 17.13
C VAL A 575 9.34 -23.04 17.26
N ARG A 576 9.42 -23.76 18.40
CA ARG A 576 8.58 -24.93 18.69
C ARG A 576 7.45 -24.53 19.60
N TYR A 577 6.24 -25.01 19.30
CA TYR A 577 5.04 -24.74 20.09
C TYR A 577 4.21 -25.99 20.29
N TYR A 578 3.46 -25.98 21.39
CA TYR A 578 2.47 -26.98 21.75
C TYR A 578 1.33 -26.29 22.48
N ALA A 579 0.09 -26.59 22.13
CA ALA A 579 -1.08 -26.17 22.87
C ALA A 579 -2.16 -27.24 22.82
N ARG A 580 -2.77 -27.56 23.96
CA ARG A 580 -3.99 -28.33 24.04
C ARG A 580 -5.13 -27.41 24.41
N LEU A 581 -6.20 -27.46 23.65
CA LEU A 581 -7.47 -26.82 23.88
C LEU A 581 -8.49 -27.88 24.25
N ASP A 582 -9.09 -27.76 25.42
CA ASP A 582 -10.12 -28.66 25.94
C ASP A 582 -11.27 -27.79 26.43
N VAL A 583 -12.31 -27.69 25.63
CA VAL A 583 -13.46 -26.81 25.89
C VAL A 583 -14.75 -27.60 25.73
N ASP A 584 -15.55 -27.63 26.80
CA ASP A 584 -16.83 -28.36 26.79
C ASP A 584 -17.95 -27.64 26.05
N SER A 585 -17.93 -26.32 26.04
CA SER A 585 -18.98 -25.54 25.41
C SER A 585 -18.43 -24.20 24.95
N LEU A 586 -18.33 -24.03 23.65
CA LEU A 586 -17.97 -22.80 22.95
C LEU A 586 -19.19 -22.33 22.17
N ASP A 587 -19.55 -21.06 22.31
CA ASP A 587 -20.63 -20.46 21.51
C ASP A 587 -20.21 -20.34 20.04
N MET A 588 -21.04 -20.87 19.15
CA MET A 588 -20.75 -20.88 17.71
C MET A 588 -20.87 -19.50 17.06
N GLY A 589 -21.54 -18.51 17.67
CA GLY A 589 -21.56 -17.12 17.22
C GLY A 589 -20.18 -16.48 17.12
N LEU A 590 -19.19 -17.06 17.78
CA LEU A 590 -17.78 -16.65 17.61
C LEU A 590 -17.21 -16.93 16.22
N LEU A 591 -17.91 -17.65 15.34
CA LEU A 591 -17.51 -17.87 13.95
C LEU A 591 -17.87 -16.69 13.02
N ASP A 592 -18.93 -15.93 13.34
CA ASP A 592 -19.43 -14.86 12.47
C ASP A 592 -18.36 -13.83 12.05
N PRO A 593 -17.47 -13.37 12.95
CA PRO A 593 -16.42 -12.44 12.55
C PRO A 593 -15.37 -13.03 11.60
N ILE A 594 -15.16 -14.35 11.66
CA ILE A 594 -14.20 -15.05 10.76
C ILE A 594 -14.81 -15.27 9.40
N LEU A 595 -16.13 -15.52 9.35
CA LEU A 595 -16.87 -15.90 8.14
C LEU A 595 -17.81 -14.79 7.67
N THR A 596 -17.52 -13.54 8.04
CA THR A 596 -18.29 -12.34 7.65
C THR A 596 -18.50 -12.30 6.12
N GLY A 597 -19.76 -12.12 5.70
CA GLY A 597 -20.17 -12.13 4.29
C GLY A 597 -20.32 -13.54 3.69
N VAL A 598 -20.17 -14.59 4.50
CA VAL A 598 -20.47 -15.98 4.15
C VAL A 598 -21.62 -16.52 4.97
N ILE A 599 -21.52 -16.36 6.31
CA ILE A 599 -22.58 -16.75 7.25
C ILE A 599 -22.77 -15.66 8.31
N SER A 600 -23.95 -15.63 8.89
CA SER A 600 -24.36 -14.73 9.97
C SER A 600 -25.37 -15.39 10.90
N ASP A 601 -25.69 -14.71 12.00
CA ASP A 601 -26.68 -15.17 12.99
C ASP A 601 -26.40 -16.59 13.52
N THR A 602 -25.11 -16.95 13.65
CA THR A 602 -24.71 -18.29 14.05
C THR A 602 -25.01 -18.50 15.54
N ARG A 603 -25.71 -19.58 15.86
CA ARG A 603 -26.08 -20.03 17.22
C ARG A 603 -25.72 -21.49 17.39
N GLY A 604 -25.59 -21.92 18.63
CA GLY A 604 -25.27 -23.29 18.94
C GLY A 604 -24.00 -23.39 19.76
N HIS A 605 -23.64 -24.63 20.11
CA HIS A 605 -22.47 -24.88 20.96
C HIS A 605 -21.53 -25.91 20.31
N ALA A 606 -20.24 -25.69 20.54
CA ALA A 606 -19.25 -26.69 20.19
C ALA A 606 -18.44 -27.12 21.40
N SER A 607 -18.13 -28.42 21.54
CA SER A 607 -17.04 -28.90 22.39
C SER A 607 -15.85 -29.26 21.54
N ALA A 608 -14.65 -28.97 22.03
CA ALA A 608 -13.41 -29.18 21.28
C ALA A 608 -12.31 -29.75 22.17
N ASP A 609 -11.72 -30.86 21.75
CA ASP A 609 -10.45 -31.39 22.28
C ASP A 609 -9.43 -31.39 21.15
N LEU A 610 -8.59 -30.39 21.13
CA LEU A 610 -7.64 -30.14 20.07
C LEU A 610 -6.21 -30.04 20.60
N VAL A 611 -5.28 -30.62 19.89
CA VAL A 611 -3.85 -30.52 20.13
C VAL A 611 -3.18 -29.86 18.93
N LEU A 612 -2.58 -28.71 19.18
CA LEU A 612 -1.74 -27.98 18.25
C LEU A 612 -0.28 -28.19 18.62
N GLN A 613 0.51 -28.69 17.70
CA GLN A 613 1.96 -28.82 17.87
C GLN A 613 2.69 -28.43 16.59
N GLY A 614 3.92 -27.98 16.70
CA GLY A 614 4.66 -27.63 15.51
C GLY A 614 6.01 -26.99 15.76
N GLN A 615 6.71 -26.75 14.65
CA GLN A 615 8.00 -26.09 14.63
C GLN A 615 8.07 -25.13 13.42
N ARG A 616 8.50 -23.90 13.65
CA ARG A 616 8.56 -22.84 12.63
C ARG A 616 7.18 -22.58 12.01
N ARG A 617 7.03 -22.82 10.70
CA ARG A 617 5.76 -22.64 9.97
C ARG A 617 4.98 -23.94 9.81
N GLU A 618 5.54 -25.06 10.26
CA GLU A 618 4.89 -26.35 10.20
C GLU A 618 4.05 -26.52 11.48
N ALA A 619 2.76 -26.43 11.34
CA ALA A 619 1.77 -26.63 12.40
C ALA A 619 1.01 -27.92 12.12
N ASP A 620 0.81 -28.71 13.13
CA ASP A 620 -0.02 -29.91 13.11
C ASP A 620 -1.13 -29.75 14.16
N LEU A 621 -2.37 -29.67 13.68
CA LEU A 621 -3.57 -29.60 14.51
C LEU A 621 -4.31 -30.92 14.40
N THR A 622 -4.57 -31.56 15.55
CA THR A 622 -5.26 -32.82 15.64
C THR A 622 -6.30 -32.80 16.73
N GLY A 623 -7.36 -33.61 16.59
CA GLY A 623 -8.39 -33.75 17.60
C GLY A 623 -9.79 -33.92 17.05
N GLU A 624 -10.78 -33.44 17.80
CA GLU A 624 -12.20 -33.56 17.46
C GLU A 624 -12.97 -32.32 17.93
N ILE A 625 -13.91 -31.91 17.11
CA ILE A 625 -14.88 -30.85 17.45
C ILE A 625 -16.28 -31.46 17.31
N ARG A 626 -17.08 -31.36 18.36
CA ARG A 626 -18.48 -31.78 18.36
C ARG A 626 -19.37 -30.56 18.41
N VAL A 627 -20.17 -30.38 17.39
CA VAL A 627 -21.12 -29.26 17.26
C VAL A 627 -22.52 -29.76 17.60
N THR A 628 -23.27 -29.02 18.37
CA THR A 628 -24.65 -29.32 18.78
C THR A 628 -25.52 -28.09 18.61
N GLY A 629 -26.70 -28.33 18.01
CA GLY A 629 -27.71 -27.28 17.84
C GLY A 629 -27.24 -26.07 17.00
N LEU A 630 -26.38 -26.30 16.00
CA LEU A 630 -25.92 -25.20 15.10
C LEU A 630 -27.11 -24.69 14.29
N SER A 631 -27.29 -23.39 14.27
CA SER A 631 -28.15 -22.66 13.36
C SER A 631 -27.37 -21.49 12.80
N THR A 632 -27.36 -21.33 11.48
CA THR A 632 -26.62 -20.23 10.84
C THR A 632 -27.29 -19.82 9.54
N CYS A 633 -27.32 -18.53 9.21
CA CYS A 633 -27.81 -18.00 7.96
C CYS A 633 -26.68 -17.93 6.94
N VAL A 634 -26.92 -18.41 5.73
CA VAL A 634 -25.97 -18.23 4.60
C VAL A 634 -26.28 -16.89 3.93
N ASP A 635 -25.36 -15.92 4.04
CA ASP A 635 -25.60 -14.52 3.64
C ASP A 635 -25.98 -14.37 2.16
N PHE A 636 -25.38 -15.17 1.26
CA PHE A 636 -25.66 -15.10 -0.18
C PHE A 636 -27.08 -15.56 -0.55
N THR A 637 -27.60 -16.52 0.18
CA THR A 637 -28.92 -17.12 -0.11
C THR A 637 -30.01 -16.67 0.87
N GLN A 638 -29.65 -16.03 1.96
CA GLN A 638 -30.53 -15.59 3.06
C GLN A 638 -31.38 -16.73 3.64
N VAL A 639 -30.81 -17.95 3.62
CA VAL A 639 -31.48 -19.13 4.18
C VAL A 639 -30.82 -19.53 5.49
N PRO A 640 -31.55 -19.57 6.62
CA PRO A 640 -31.05 -20.12 7.86
C PRO A 640 -31.13 -21.65 7.84
N TYR A 641 -29.98 -22.31 8.00
CA TYR A 641 -29.91 -23.76 8.10
C TYR A 641 -29.66 -24.22 9.54
N THR A 642 -30.24 -25.34 9.92
CA THR A 642 -30.00 -25.98 11.22
C THR A 642 -29.28 -27.28 11.07
N MET A 643 -28.38 -27.54 12.00
CA MET A 643 -27.59 -28.77 12.07
C MET A 643 -27.62 -29.30 13.53
N PRO A 644 -28.46 -30.27 13.84
CA PRO A 644 -28.65 -30.71 15.23
C PRO A 644 -27.39 -31.26 15.88
N ARG A 645 -26.58 -31.98 15.13
CA ARG A 645 -25.31 -32.57 15.59
C ARG A 645 -24.35 -32.77 14.44
N ALA A 646 -23.10 -32.39 14.64
CA ALA A 646 -22.00 -32.69 13.75
C ALA A 646 -20.73 -33.03 14.54
N VAL A 647 -19.91 -33.90 13.98
CA VAL A 647 -18.60 -34.27 14.52
C VAL A 647 -17.55 -34.03 13.45
N LEU A 648 -16.64 -33.10 13.73
CA LEU A 648 -15.52 -32.80 12.85
C LEU A 648 -14.27 -33.48 13.39
N SER A 649 -13.71 -34.39 12.65
CA SER A 649 -12.39 -34.95 12.92
C SER A 649 -11.30 -34.05 12.37
N VAL A 650 -10.29 -33.75 13.17
CA VAL A 650 -9.16 -32.89 12.81
C VAL A 650 -7.89 -33.72 12.78
N LYS A 651 -7.25 -33.84 11.61
CA LYS A 651 -5.98 -34.59 11.42
C LYS A 651 -5.07 -33.85 10.46
N GLY A 652 -3.88 -33.46 10.89
CA GLY A 652 -2.92 -32.79 10.04
C GLY A 652 -3.45 -31.45 9.49
N ASN A 653 -4.06 -30.61 10.33
CA ASN A 653 -4.70 -29.35 9.93
C ASN A 653 -5.90 -29.50 8.97
N ARG A 654 -6.46 -30.69 8.85
CA ARG A 654 -7.58 -30.98 7.98
C ARG A 654 -8.79 -31.37 8.80
N PHE A 655 -9.86 -30.61 8.64
CA PHE A 655 -11.14 -30.76 9.33
C PHE A 655 -12.12 -31.48 8.41
N ARG A 656 -12.69 -32.59 8.87
CA ARG A 656 -13.63 -33.37 8.08
C ARG A 656 -14.86 -33.73 8.87
N ALA A 657 -16.00 -33.50 8.26
CA ALA A 657 -17.26 -34.10 8.64
C ALA A 657 -17.97 -34.61 7.39
N SER A 658 -18.63 -35.72 7.46
CA SER A 658 -19.31 -36.34 6.31
C SER A 658 -20.70 -36.78 6.69
N ASN A 659 -21.60 -36.67 5.74
CA ASN A 659 -22.99 -37.13 5.84
C ASN A 659 -23.76 -36.49 7.00
N VAL A 660 -23.50 -35.21 7.28
CA VAL A 660 -24.14 -34.46 8.36
C VAL A 660 -25.53 -34.03 7.91
N PRO A 661 -26.59 -34.33 8.68
CA PRO A 661 -27.94 -33.87 8.32
C PRO A 661 -28.04 -32.35 8.58
N ILE A 662 -28.57 -31.64 7.58
CA ILE A 662 -28.93 -30.22 7.67
C ILE A 662 -30.39 -30.06 7.34
N PHE A 663 -31.01 -29.07 7.94
CA PHE A 663 -32.43 -28.79 7.76
C PHE A 663 -32.64 -27.32 7.41
N ASP A 664 -33.56 -27.06 6.53
CA ASP A 664 -34.06 -25.72 6.22
C ASP A 664 -35.08 -25.23 7.28
N PRO A 665 -35.58 -23.99 7.21
CA PRO A 665 -36.58 -23.48 8.15
C PRO A 665 -37.92 -24.25 8.15
N GLU A 666 -38.23 -24.95 7.08
CA GLU A 666 -39.47 -25.75 6.93
C GLU A 666 -39.27 -27.23 7.35
N GLY A 667 -38.03 -27.59 7.74
CA GLY A 667 -37.70 -28.94 8.19
C GLY A 667 -37.34 -29.93 7.08
N ASN A 668 -37.14 -29.47 5.82
CA ASN A 668 -36.67 -30.35 4.76
C ASN A 668 -35.20 -30.71 4.98
N GLU A 669 -34.85 -31.98 4.73
CA GLU A 669 -33.50 -32.52 5.05
C GLU A 669 -32.60 -32.49 3.84
N GLY A 670 -31.36 -32.14 4.06
CA GLY A 670 -30.21 -32.27 3.16
C GLY A 670 -29.02 -32.92 3.84
N ARG A 671 -27.99 -33.20 3.06
CA ARG A 671 -26.71 -33.75 3.54
C ARG A 671 -25.60 -32.77 3.28
N PHE A 672 -24.69 -32.65 4.23
CA PHE A 672 -23.58 -31.75 4.23
C PHE A 672 -22.28 -32.52 4.48
N ASP A 673 -21.29 -32.29 3.62
CA ASP A 673 -19.93 -32.79 3.79
C ASP A 673 -18.99 -31.59 3.77
N ILE A 674 -18.00 -31.58 4.64
CA ILE A 674 -16.94 -30.58 4.67
C ILE A 674 -15.56 -31.21 4.74
N ASP A 675 -14.65 -30.73 3.93
CA ASP A 675 -13.22 -31.00 3.97
C ASP A 675 -12.46 -29.67 3.89
N LEU A 676 -12.04 -29.18 5.05
CA LEU A 676 -11.34 -27.90 5.19
C LEU A 676 -9.89 -28.16 5.61
N SER A 677 -8.93 -27.52 4.96
CA SER A 677 -7.52 -27.57 5.32
C SER A 677 -6.95 -26.19 5.63
N LEU A 678 -6.20 -26.11 6.72
CA LEU A 678 -5.50 -24.90 7.18
C LEU A 678 -4.00 -25.06 6.93
N GLN A 679 -3.53 -24.72 5.72
CA GLN A 679 -2.09 -24.74 5.43
C GLN A 679 -1.36 -23.64 6.21
N HIS A 680 -0.40 -24.02 7.05
CA HIS A 680 0.37 -23.12 7.91
C HIS A 680 -0.51 -22.22 8.81
N LEU A 681 -1.72 -22.66 9.18
CA LEU A 681 -2.72 -21.91 9.96
C LEU A 681 -3.12 -20.53 9.35
N SER A 682 -2.82 -20.30 8.09
CA SER A 682 -3.06 -19.00 7.42
C SER A 682 -3.74 -19.10 6.06
N ASN A 683 -3.54 -20.21 5.35
CA ASN A 683 -4.17 -20.45 4.05
C ASN A 683 -5.29 -21.46 4.22
N ILE A 684 -6.52 -21.01 4.06
CA ILE A 684 -7.71 -21.85 4.12
C ILE A 684 -7.98 -22.38 2.71
N ALA A 685 -8.04 -23.71 2.55
CA ALA A 685 -8.62 -24.36 1.39
C ALA A 685 -9.76 -25.25 1.85
N TYR A 686 -10.86 -25.24 1.12
CA TYR A 686 -12.07 -25.97 1.50
C TYR A 686 -12.77 -26.60 0.29
N ASP A 687 -13.44 -27.73 0.55
CA ASP A 687 -14.35 -28.46 -0.36
C ASP A 687 -15.59 -28.81 0.46
N VAL A 688 -16.65 -28.09 0.23
CA VAL A 688 -17.95 -28.27 0.87
C VAL A 688 -18.92 -28.86 -0.14
N ARG A 689 -19.62 -29.90 0.22
CA ARG A 689 -20.66 -30.52 -0.61
C ARG A 689 -21.98 -30.50 0.12
N VAL A 690 -23.01 -30.09 -0.57
CA VAL A 690 -24.38 -30.08 -0.06
C VAL A 690 -25.29 -30.84 -1.01
N ALA A 691 -26.08 -31.72 -0.48
CA ALA A 691 -27.07 -32.47 -1.23
C ALA A 691 -28.49 -32.18 -0.68
N PRO A 692 -29.13 -31.11 -1.15
CA PRO A 692 -30.46 -30.72 -0.72
C PRO A 692 -31.52 -31.71 -1.30
N ARG A 693 -32.57 -31.95 -0.52
CA ARG A 693 -33.74 -32.69 -0.93
C ARG A 693 -34.98 -31.86 -0.67
N GLN A 694 -35.55 -31.26 -1.72
CA GLN A 694 -36.67 -30.32 -1.65
C GLN A 694 -36.46 -29.18 -0.61
N MET A 695 -35.19 -28.86 -0.37
CA MET A 695 -34.80 -27.82 0.58
C MET A 695 -34.94 -26.42 -0.03
N MET A 696 -35.25 -25.47 0.84
CA MET A 696 -35.11 -24.06 0.52
C MET A 696 -33.61 -23.73 0.28
N VAL A 697 -33.29 -23.23 -0.90
CA VAL A 697 -31.88 -22.90 -1.30
C VAL A 697 -31.70 -21.41 -1.60
N LEU A 698 -32.81 -20.66 -1.68
CA LEU A 698 -32.79 -19.20 -1.81
C LEU A 698 -34.00 -18.63 -1.07
N ASN A 699 -33.79 -17.52 -0.34
CA ASN A 699 -34.85 -16.77 0.36
C ASN A 699 -34.47 -15.31 0.44
N THR A 700 -34.27 -14.69 -0.71
CA THR A 700 -33.80 -13.31 -0.81
C THR A 700 -34.92 -12.35 -1.18
N THR A 701 -34.76 -11.09 -0.74
CA THR A 701 -35.63 -9.95 -1.07
C THR A 701 -34.89 -8.97 -2.01
N PRO A 702 -35.62 -7.99 -2.60
CA PRO A 702 -34.96 -6.94 -3.41
C PRO A 702 -33.93 -6.11 -2.68
N GLN A 703 -33.96 -6.08 -1.34
CA GLN A 703 -32.96 -5.40 -0.50
C GLN A 703 -31.67 -6.22 -0.35
N ASP A 704 -31.78 -7.55 -0.43
CA ASP A 704 -30.63 -8.45 -0.29
C ASP A 704 -29.86 -8.61 -1.60
N ASN A 705 -30.59 -8.62 -2.72
CA ASN A 705 -29.99 -8.74 -4.06
C ASN A 705 -30.92 -8.04 -5.09
N ASP A 706 -30.39 -7.02 -5.76
CA ASP A 706 -31.10 -6.23 -6.77
C ASP A 706 -31.12 -6.87 -8.15
N SER A 707 -30.29 -7.89 -8.38
CA SER A 707 -30.17 -8.57 -9.67
C SER A 707 -31.10 -9.76 -9.77
N PHE A 708 -31.35 -10.46 -8.65
CA PHE A 708 -32.32 -11.56 -8.56
C PHE A 708 -32.72 -11.80 -7.11
N TYR A 709 -33.94 -12.19 -6.90
CA TYR A 709 -34.48 -12.54 -5.57
C TYR A 709 -35.64 -13.55 -5.68
N GLY A 710 -36.07 -14.09 -4.54
CA GLY A 710 -37.18 -15.03 -4.51
C GLY A 710 -37.02 -16.11 -3.46
N LYS A 711 -37.92 -17.07 -3.50
CA LYS A 711 -37.95 -18.23 -2.63
C LYS A 711 -37.86 -19.49 -3.47
N VAL A 712 -36.72 -20.16 -3.42
CA VAL A 712 -36.45 -21.33 -4.29
C VAL A 712 -36.18 -22.56 -3.45
N TYR A 713 -36.87 -23.66 -3.79
CA TYR A 713 -36.63 -24.98 -3.22
C TYR A 713 -36.02 -25.85 -4.31
N ALA A 714 -35.08 -26.71 -3.95
CA ALA A 714 -34.41 -27.55 -4.91
C ALA A 714 -33.96 -28.91 -4.33
N THR A 715 -33.82 -29.84 -5.25
CA THR A 715 -33.16 -31.14 -5.04
C THR A 715 -31.95 -31.20 -5.95
N GLY A 716 -30.80 -31.65 -5.45
CA GLY A 716 -29.62 -31.73 -6.30
C GLY A 716 -28.31 -31.87 -5.53
N SER A 717 -27.27 -31.27 -6.06
CA SER A 717 -25.95 -31.20 -5.44
C SER A 717 -25.30 -29.83 -5.66
N ALA A 718 -24.61 -29.34 -4.64
CA ALA A 718 -23.76 -28.16 -4.72
C ALA A 718 -22.38 -28.51 -4.17
N ARG A 719 -21.36 -28.16 -4.90
CA ARG A 719 -19.98 -28.21 -4.45
C ARG A 719 -19.39 -26.81 -4.39
N ILE A 720 -18.92 -26.41 -3.24
CA ILE A 720 -18.31 -25.12 -2.96
C ILE A 720 -16.86 -25.37 -2.57
N SER A 721 -15.93 -24.95 -3.39
CA SER A 721 -14.50 -25.16 -3.14
C SER A 721 -13.73 -23.85 -3.32
N GLY A 722 -12.61 -23.72 -2.62
CA GLY A 722 -11.81 -22.52 -2.73
C GLY A 722 -10.48 -22.57 -2.00
N ASP A 723 -9.61 -21.66 -2.40
CA ASP A 723 -8.37 -21.37 -1.73
C ASP A 723 -7.97 -19.90 -2.00
N LYS A 724 -7.17 -19.28 -1.09
CA LYS A 724 -6.58 -17.95 -1.28
C LYS A 724 -7.52 -16.87 -1.85
N GLY A 725 -8.80 -16.89 -1.45
CA GLY A 725 -9.78 -15.91 -1.89
C GLY A 725 -10.43 -16.21 -3.25
N LEU A 726 -10.26 -17.41 -3.80
CA LEU A 726 -11.06 -17.93 -4.90
C LEU A 726 -12.18 -18.80 -4.32
N VAL A 727 -13.43 -18.52 -4.68
CA VAL A 727 -14.60 -19.33 -4.35
C VAL A 727 -15.18 -19.87 -5.63
N LYS A 728 -15.14 -21.17 -5.82
CA LYS A 728 -15.75 -21.88 -6.94
C LYS A 728 -16.99 -22.61 -6.47
N MET A 729 -18.11 -22.41 -7.14
CA MET A 729 -19.38 -23.09 -6.87
C MET A 729 -19.83 -23.84 -8.13
N ASP A 730 -19.96 -25.15 -8.02
CA ASP A 730 -20.51 -26.03 -9.05
C ASP A 730 -21.85 -26.59 -8.53
N ILE A 731 -22.96 -26.16 -9.11
CA ILE A 731 -24.32 -26.45 -8.64
C ILE A 731 -25.11 -27.17 -9.73
N ALA A 732 -25.69 -28.28 -9.39
CA ALA A 732 -26.63 -28.98 -10.26
C ALA A 732 -27.94 -29.25 -9.49
N ALA A 733 -29.02 -28.65 -9.91
CA ALA A 733 -30.26 -28.69 -9.13
C ALA A 733 -31.52 -28.80 -10.01
N THR A 734 -32.52 -29.43 -9.46
CA THR A 734 -33.90 -29.41 -10.00
C THR A 734 -34.78 -28.66 -9.03
N THR A 735 -35.50 -27.67 -9.51
CA THR A 735 -36.39 -26.84 -8.68
C THR A 735 -37.63 -27.62 -8.23
N ASP A 736 -38.23 -27.20 -7.13
CA ASP A 736 -39.56 -27.69 -6.70
C ASP A 736 -40.63 -26.72 -7.16
N ASP A 737 -41.84 -27.23 -7.38
CA ASP A 737 -42.98 -26.46 -7.93
C ASP A 737 -43.45 -25.30 -7.00
N ARG A 738 -43.05 -25.32 -5.73
CA ARG A 738 -43.28 -24.21 -4.76
C ARG A 738 -42.38 -23.01 -4.93
N SER A 739 -41.49 -23.05 -5.89
CA SER A 739 -40.48 -22.03 -6.07
C SER A 739 -41.02 -20.80 -6.79
N SER A 740 -40.54 -19.62 -6.39
CA SER A 740 -40.75 -18.37 -7.10
C SER A 740 -39.41 -17.64 -7.25
N PHE A 741 -39.15 -17.16 -8.45
CA PHE A 741 -37.90 -16.50 -8.80
C PHE A 741 -38.16 -15.24 -9.60
N PHE A 742 -37.56 -14.13 -9.18
CA PHE A 742 -37.75 -12.79 -9.72
C PHE A 742 -36.40 -12.24 -10.22
N MET A 743 -36.36 -11.79 -11.47
CA MET A 743 -35.21 -11.20 -12.10
C MET A 743 -35.58 -9.84 -12.74
N PRO A 744 -35.36 -8.73 -12.02
CA PRO A 744 -35.53 -7.39 -12.58
C PRO A 744 -34.36 -7.07 -13.53
N LEU A 745 -34.61 -7.20 -14.84
CA LEU A 745 -33.65 -6.87 -15.88
C LEU A 745 -33.73 -5.37 -16.15
N SER A 746 -33.03 -4.56 -15.32
CA SER A 746 -32.98 -3.10 -15.52
C SER A 746 -31.85 -2.74 -16.48
N SER A 747 -32.14 -1.92 -17.48
CA SER A 747 -31.15 -1.34 -18.41
C SER A 747 -30.17 -0.35 -17.79
N LYS A 748 -30.05 -0.33 -16.45
CA LYS A 748 -29.09 0.53 -15.71
C LYS A 748 -27.63 0.10 -15.80
N SER A 749 -27.36 -1.09 -16.31
CA SER A 749 -26.00 -1.56 -16.53
C SER A 749 -25.76 -1.71 -18.01
N ASN A 750 -25.36 -0.71 -18.68
CA ASN A 750 -24.52 -0.72 -19.86
C ASN A 750 -24.89 0.44 -20.79
N ILE A 751 -24.63 1.64 -20.34
CA ILE A 751 -23.90 2.51 -21.24
C ILE A 751 -22.47 1.93 -21.18
N SER A 752 -22.29 0.75 -21.81
CA SER A 752 -20.96 0.32 -22.21
C SER A 752 -20.44 1.42 -23.11
N SER A 753 -19.30 1.97 -22.76
CA SER A 753 -18.48 2.83 -23.54
C SER A 753 -18.70 2.56 -25.04
N ALA A 754 -19.42 3.42 -25.70
CA ALA A 754 -19.19 3.63 -27.12
C ALA A 754 -17.76 4.20 -27.18
N ASP A 755 -16.76 3.36 -27.46
CA ASP A 755 -15.35 3.70 -27.49
C ASP A 755 -14.99 4.82 -28.49
N PHE A 756 -15.99 5.32 -29.26
CA PHE A 756 -15.85 6.40 -30.23
C PHE A 756 -16.43 7.74 -29.75
N VAL A 757 -17.08 7.81 -28.56
CA VAL A 757 -17.54 9.05 -27.94
C VAL A 757 -16.83 9.23 -26.60
N THR A 758 -15.64 9.83 -26.61
CA THR A 758 -15.00 10.38 -25.43
C THR A 758 -15.70 11.67 -25.07
N PHE A 759 -16.62 11.63 -24.12
CA PHE A 759 -17.03 12.84 -23.41
C PHE A 759 -15.79 13.37 -22.67
N ARG A 760 -15.13 14.38 -23.22
CA ARG A 760 -14.26 15.23 -22.41
C ARG A 760 -15.19 15.95 -21.44
N GLU A 761 -15.29 15.47 -20.23
CA GLU A 761 -15.78 16.31 -19.15
C GLU A 761 -14.92 17.59 -19.19
N PRO A 762 -15.55 18.78 -19.20
CA PRO A 762 -14.78 20.00 -18.92
C PRO A 762 -14.05 19.71 -17.62
N ALA A 763 -12.72 20.02 -17.61
CA ALA A 763 -11.91 19.79 -16.44
C ALA A 763 -12.69 20.31 -15.23
N ARG A 764 -13.38 19.42 -14.51
CA ARG A 764 -13.88 19.73 -13.19
C ARG A 764 -12.62 20.12 -12.46
N VAL A 765 -12.53 21.38 -12.10
CA VAL A 765 -11.59 21.81 -11.08
C VAL A 765 -11.86 20.86 -9.94
N ASP A 766 -10.92 19.96 -9.69
CA ASP A 766 -11.04 18.89 -8.72
C ASP A 766 -11.12 19.61 -7.36
N THR A 767 -12.35 19.91 -6.92
CA THR A 767 -12.64 20.53 -5.62
C THR A 767 -12.48 19.49 -4.49
N VAL A 768 -12.11 18.26 -4.83
CA VAL A 768 -11.77 17.25 -3.82
C VAL A 768 -10.44 17.67 -3.20
N ASP A 769 -10.50 18.06 -1.95
CA ASP A 769 -9.34 18.35 -1.11
C ASP A 769 -8.32 17.22 -1.26
N ASN A 770 -7.15 17.52 -1.83
CA ASN A 770 -6.07 16.57 -2.07
C ASN A 770 -5.66 15.86 -0.76
N LEU A 771 -5.78 16.54 0.37
CA LEU A 771 -5.51 16.01 1.69
C LEU A 771 -6.57 14.97 2.11
N ALA A 772 -7.86 15.22 1.85
CA ALA A 772 -8.92 14.26 2.13
C ALA A 772 -8.74 12.98 1.29
N ARG A 773 -8.37 13.12 0.01
CA ARG A 773 -8.03 11.98 -0.86
C ARG A 773 -6.81 11.22 -0.35
N LYS A 774 -5.77 11.93 0.13
CA LYS A 774 -4.56 11.32 0.71
C LYS A 774 -4.88 10.56 1.99
N LYS A 775 -5.68 11.14 2.90
CA LYS A 775 -6.16 10.47 4.12
C LYS A 775 -6.93 9.20 3.77
N MET A 776 -7.89 9.29 2.85
CA MET A 776 -8.69 8.14 2.40
C MET A 776 -7.80 7.05 1.78
N MET A 777 -6.84 7.39 0.93
CA MET A 777 -5.90 6.42 0.36
C MET A 777 -5.02 5.77 1.43
N PHE A 778 -4.55 6.54 2.42
CA PHE A 778 -3.75 6.03 3.51
C PHE A 778 -4.57 5.10 4.42
N GLU A 779 -5.81 5.47 4.74
CA GLU A 779 -6.74 4.61 5.48
C GLU A 779 -7.10 3.34 4.70
N ARG A 780 -7.38 3.44 3.40
CA ARG A 780 -7.53 2.27 2.51
C ARG A 780 -6.29 1.38 2.54
N LYS A 781 -5.08 1.92 2.43
CA LYS A 781 -3.84 1.12 2.58
C LYS A 781 -3.72 0.45 3.95
N ARG A 782 -4.23 1.09 5.01
CA ARG A 782 -4.31 0.48 6.36
C ARG A 782 -5.34 -0.65 6.40
N GLN A 783 -6.49 -0.48 5.73
CA GLN A 783 -7.59 -1.45 5.66
C GLN A 783 -7.36 -2.53 4.60
N GLN A 784 -6.69 -2.22 3.48
CA GLN A 784 -6.47 -3.11 2.34
C GLN A 784 -5.64 -4.38 2.61
N LYS A 785 -5.26 -4.65 3.85
CA LYS A 785 -4.85 -6.02 4.21
C LYS A 785 -6.03 -6.95 4.49
N SER A 786 -7.28 -6.45 4.50
CA SER A 786 -8.50 -7.26 4.70
C SER A 786 -9.41 -7.37 3.47
N ASP A 787 -9.30 -6.49 2.48
CA ASP A 787 -10.14 -6.51 1.27
C ASP A 787 -9.42 -7.16 0.07
N ALA A 788 -8.94 -8.38 0.23
CA ALA A 788 -8.85 -9.28 -0.91
C ALA A 788 -10.28 -9.83 -1.11
N GLY A 789 -11.17 -9.07 -1.74
CA GLY A 789 -12.49 -9.53 -2.13
C GLY A 789 -12.34 -10.87 -2.82
N SER A 790 -13.01 -11.91 -2.30
CA SER A 790 -12.97 -13.25 -2.85
C SER A 790 -13.39 -13.23 -4.32
N ARG A 791 -12.60 -13.84 -5.18
CA ARG A 791 -13.00 -14.11 -6.56
C ARG A 791 -14.04 -15.21 -6.53
N MET A 792 -15.25 -14.91 -6.96
CA MET A 792 -16.33 -15.89 -7.00
C MET A 792 -16.56 -16.34 -8.45
N ASP A 793 -16.62 -17.64 -8.65
CA ASP A 793 -16.90 -18.29 -9.94
C ASP A 793 -18.00 -19.34 -9.73
N ILE A 794 -19.17 -19.10 -10.30
CA ILE A 794 -20.37 -19.93 -10.08
C ILE A 794 -20.77 -20.56 -11.39
N SER A 795 -20.86 -21.89 -11.43
CA SER A 795 -21.46 -22.68 -12.48
C SER A 795 -22.75 -23.30 -11.94
N LEU A 796 -23.88 -22.98 -12.55
CA LEU A 796 -25.20 -23.46 -12.14
C LEU A 796 -25.87 -24.17 -13.29
N ALA A 797 -26.14 -25.46 -13.15
CA ALA A 797 -27.00 -26.26 -14.03
C ALA A 797 -28.35 -26.47 -13.36
N LEU A 798 -29.39 -25.86 -13.90
CA LEU A 798 -30.73 -25.83 -13.33
C LEU A 798 -31.74 -26.50 -14.23
N ASN A 799 -32.50 -27.45 -13.68
CA ASN A 799 -33.67 -28.00 -14.32
C ASN A 799 -34.93 -27.42 -13.64
N VAL A 800 -35.64 -26.57 -14.36
CA VAL A 800 -36.82 -25.86 -13.87
C VAL A 800 -38.06 -26.73 -14.09
N ARG A 801 -38.87 -26.98 -13.03
CA ARG A 801 -40.12 -27.71 -13.13
C ARG A 801 -41.31 -26.82 -13.55
N PRO A 802 -42.38 -27.40 -14.14
CA PRO A 802 -43.49 -26.61 -14.69
C PRO A 802 -44.24 -25.72 -13.68
N GLY A 803 -44.24 -26.07 -12.38
CA GLY A 803 -44.90 -25.31 -11.33
C GLY A 803 -44.16 -24.06 -10.84
N VAL A 804 -42.91 -23.88 -11.22
CA VAL A 804 -42.06 -22.77 -10.75
C VAL A 804 -42.53 -21.46 -11.39
N GLU A 805 -42.81 -20.47 -10.54
CA GLU A 805 -43.13 -19.10 -10.99
C GLU A 805 -41.87 -18.31 -11.25
N VAL A 806 -41.71 -17.81 -12.48
CA VAL A 806 -40.60 -16.95 -12.90
C VAL A 806 -41.18 -15.58 -13.27
N GLU A 807 -40.62 -14.51 -12.75
CA GLU A 807 -40.97 -13.15 -13.12
C GLU A 807 -39.76 -12.44 -13.73
N LEU A 808 -39.94 -11.91 -14.92
CA LEU A 808 -38.97 -11.07 -15.61
C LEU A 808 -39.54 -9.67 -15.75
N THR A 809 -38.85 -8.66 -15.30
CA THR A 809 -39.28 -7.25 -15.50
C THR A 809 -38.28 -6.53 -16.40
N VAL A 810 -38.74 -6.00 -17.51
CA VAL A 810 -37.95 -5.28 -18.51
C VAL A 810 -38.66 -3.98 -18.89
N SER A 811 -38.02 -2.85 -18.71
CA SER A 811 -38.51 -1.52 -19.14
C SER A 811 -39.93 -1.19 -18.65
N GLY A 812 -40.29 -1.65 -17.45
CA GLY A 812 -41.65 -1.43 -16.90
C GLY A 812 -42.72 -2.44 -17.31
N ASN A 813 -42.41 -3.36 -18.19
CA ASN A 813 -43.26 -4.50 -18.52
C ASN A 813 -42.87 -5.72 -17.67
N THR A 814 -43.86 -6.44 -17.15
CA THR A 814 -43.60 -7.59 -16.29
C THR A 814 -44.19 -8.85 -16.96
N LEU A 815 -43.31 -9.81 -17.18
CA LEU A 815 -43.63 -11.15 -17.61
C LEU A 815 -43.63 -12.09 -16.40
N ARG A 816 -44.76 -12.66 -16.04
CA ARG A 816 -44.89 -13.75 -15.06
C ARG A 816 -45.25 -15.03 -15.78
N ALA A 817 -44.47 -16.06 -15.57
CA ALA A 817 -44.69 -17.32 -16.27
C ALA A 817 -44.41 -18.51 -15.35
N ARG A 818 -45.13 -19.60 -15.60
CA ARG A 818 -44.81 -20.94 -15.14
C ARG A 818 -44.46 -21.77 -16.33
N GLY A 819 -43.46 -22.61 -16.19
CA GLY A 819 -42.98 -23.38 -17.32
C GLY A 819 -41.80 -24.26 -16.90
N ASP A 820 -41.28 -24.97 -17.86
CA ASP A 820 -40.15 -25.86 -17.67
C ASP A 820 -39.02 -25.53 -18.62
N GLY A 821 -37.82 -25.90 -18.17
CA GLY A 821 -36.62 -25.61 -18.95
C GLY A 821 -35.36 -26.14 -18.31
N THR A 822 -34.31 -26.17 -19.11
CA THR A 822 -32.94 -26.49 -18.63
C THR A 822 -32.04 -25.31 -18.86
N LEU A 823 -31.50 -24.74 -17.78
CA LEU A 823 -30.69 -23.53 -17.80
C LEU A 823 -29.29 -23.80 -17.24
N ASN A 824 -28.26 -23.34 -17.96
CA ASN A 824 -26.87 -23.37 -17.52
C ASN A 824 -26.40 -21.92 -17.39
N MET A 825 -25.92 -21.58 -16.21
CA MET A 825 -25.46 -20.21 -15.88
C MET A 825 -24.00 -20.19 -15.46
N GLN A 826 -23.28 -19.17 -15.91
CA GLN A 826 -21.95 -18.85 -15.44
C GLN A 826 -21.92 -17.43 -14.89
N ILE A 827 -21.54 -17.28 -13.61
CA ILE A 827 -21.57 -16.00 -12.92
C ILE A 827 -20.19 -15.73 -12.31
N ASN A 828 -19.57 -14.64 -12.73
CA ASN A 828 -18.32 -14.14 -12.14
C ASN A 828 -18.46 -12.63 -11.92
N PRO A 829 -18.82 -12.19 -10.71
CA PRO A 829 -19.12 -10.79 -10.42
C PRO A 829 -17.92 -9.84 -10.63
N ARG A 830 -16.70 -10.34 -10.52
CA ARG A 830 -15.50 -9.50 -10.67
C ARG A 830 -15.17 -9.17 -12.12
N SER A 831 -15.36 -10.12 -13.02
CA SER A 831 -15.20 -9.93 -14.47
C SER A 831 -16.46 -9.41 -15.13
N ASN A 832 -17.51 -9.15 -14.35
CA ASN A 832 -18.86 -8.78 -14.82
C ASN A 832 -19.43 -9.78 -15.86
N VAL A 833 -19.06 -11.05 -15.71
CA VAL A 833 -19.58 -12.13 -16.55
C VAL A 833 -20.83 -12.68 -15.88
N PHE A 834 -21.98 -12.55 -16.58
CA PHE A 834 -23.20 -13.25 -16.28
C PHE A 834 -23.72 -13.81 -17.60
N GLU A 835 -23.49 -15.10 -17.82
CA GLU A 835 -23.90 -15.83 -19.01
C GLU A 835 -24.94 -16.88 -18.66
N MET A 836 -25.90 -17.05 -19.54
CA MET A 836 -27.02 -17.98 -19.39
C MET A 836 -27.27 -18.70 -20.72
N TYR A 837 -27.42 -19.99 -20.66
CA TYR A 837 -27.65 -20.86 -21.82
C TYR A 837 -28.79 -21.82 -21.53
N GLY A 838 -29.66 -22.04 -22.53
CA GLY A 838 -30.73 -23.01 -22.43
C GLY A 838 -32.07 -22.44 -22.82
N ASP A 839 -33.11 -23.29 -22.72
CA ASP A 839 -34.43 -23.01 -23.16
C ASP A 839 -35.42 -23.07 -21.98
N TYR A 840 -36.42 -22.20 -22.01
CA TYR A 840 -37.54 -22.18 -21.08
C TYR A 840 -38.86 -22.12 -21.85
N THR A 841 -39.73 -23.11 -21.68
CA THR A 841 -41.02 -23.21 -22.32
C THR A 841 -42.11 -22.81 -21.31
N ILE A 842 -42.90 -21.85 -21.66
CA ILE A 842 -43.99 -21.33 -20.84
C ILE A 842 -45.21 -22.21 -21.02
N THR A 843 -45.71 -22.75 -19.91
CA THR A 843 -46.96 -23.53 -19.88
C THR A 843 -48.17 -22.66 -19.56
N GLU A 844 -48.00 -21.69 -18.67
CA GLU A 844 -49.00 -20.68 -18.33
C GLU A 844 -48.32 -19.39 -17.89
N GLY A 845 -48.94 -18.25 -18.19
CA GLY A 845 -48.32 -16.99 -17.74
C GLY A 845 -49.17 -15.77 -18.03
N SER A 846 -48.69 -14.63 -17.61
CA SER A 846 -49.29 -13.33 -17.89
C SER A 846 -48.20 -12.30 -18.21
N PHE A 847 -48.51 -11.46 -19.18
CA PHE A 847 -47.68 -10.33 -19.58
C PHE A 847 -48.43 -9.03 -19.25
N LEU A 848 -47.86 -8.21 -18.38
CA LEU A 848 -48.39 -6.87 -18.11
C LEU A 848 -47.79 -5.91 -19.15
N PHE A 849 -48.61 -5.56 -20.14
CA PHE A 849 -48.25 -4.59 -21.15
C PHE A 849 -48.59 -3.20 -20.68
N SER A 850 -47.57 -2.34 -20.58
CA SER A 850 -47.68 -0.93 -20.19
C SER A 850 -47.17 -0.05 -21.34
N LEU A 851 -48.05 0.78 -21.90
CA LEU A 851 -47.67 1.75 -22.94
C LEU A 851 -47.88 3.16 -22.37
N GLN A 852 -46.78 3.91 -22.15
CA GLN A 852 -46.78 5.31 -21.69
C GLN A 852 -47.64 5.57 -20.42
N ASN A 853 -47.85 4.59 -19.56
CA ASN A 853 -48.74 4.62 -18.39
C ASN A 853 -50.24 4.87 -18.74
N ILE A 854 -50.64 4.86 -20.02
CA ILE A 854 -52.00 5.05 -20.48
C ILE A 854 -52.69 3.70 -20.62
N ILE A 855 -52.01 2.71 -21.18
CA ILE A 855 -52.53 1.34 -21.33
C ILE A 855 -51.78 0.49 -20.32
N ASN A 856 -52.51 -0.14 -19.40
CA ASN A 856 -52.00 -1.15 -18.47
C ASN A 856 -52.95 -2.35 -18.52
N LYS A 857 -52.70 -3.27 -19.44
CA LYS A 857 -53.56 -4.47 -19.63
C LYS A 857 -52.78 -5.75 -19.41
N ARG A 858 -53.40 -6.73 -18.77
CA ARG A 858 -52.75 -8.01 -18.49
C ARG A 858 -53.18 -9.02 -19.56
N PHE A 859 -52.25 -9.48 -20.34
CA PHE A 859 -52.40 -10.51 -21.36
C PHE A 859 -52.12 -11.88 -20.76
N VAL A 860 -52.78 -12.92 -21.21
CA VAL A 860 -52.50 -14.32 -20.89
C VAL A 860 -51.54 -14.87 -21.93
N ILE A 861 -50.44 -15.46 -21.49
CA ILE A 861 -49.43 -16.03 -22.39
C ILE A 861 -49.93 -17.38 -22.89
N GLU A 862 -49.77 -17.61 -24.20
CA GLU A 862 -50.16 -18.87 -24.88
C GLU A 862 -49.17 -19.99 -24.50
N ASN A 863 -49.72 -21.18 -24.23
CA ASN A 863 -48.89 -22.35 -23.89
C ASN A 863 -47.98 -22.71 -25.07
N GLY A 864 -46.73 -23.03 -24.79
CA GLY A 864 -45.68 -23.31 -25.79
C GLY A 864 -44.85 -22.10 -26.22
N SER A 865 -45.11 -20.90 -25.67
CA SER A 865 -44.23 -19.76 -25.82
C SER A 865 -42.84 -20.04 -25.21
N THR A 866 -41.77 -19.57 -25.85
CA THR A 866 -40.39 -19.92 -25.44
C THR A 866 -39.50 -18.71 -25.22
N ILE A 867 -38.53 -18.89 -24.33
CA ILE A 867 -37.41 -17.99 -24.11
C ILE A 867 -36.12 -18.81 -24.22
N GLN A 868 -35.21 -18.40 -25.09
CA GLN A 868 -33.96 -19.10 -25.34
C GLN A 868 -32.79 -18.18 -25.03
N TRP A 869 -31.91 -18.62 -24.15
CA TRP A 869 -30.64 -17.92 -23.79
C TRP A 869 -29.45 -18.56 -24.48
N THR A 870 -28.58 -17.71 -25.05
CA THR A 870 -27.36 -18.12 -25.78
C THR A 870 -26.11 -17.37 -25.31
N GLY A 871 -26.15 -16.73 -24.14
CA GLY A 871 -25.06 -15.91 -23.58
C GLY A 871 -25.60 -14.91 -22.57
N SER A 872 -25.49 -13.61 -22.83
CA SER A 872 -26.01 -12.57 -21.93
C SER A 872 -27.51 -12.74 -21.67
N PRO A 873 -28.00 -12.66 -20.43
CA PRO A 873 -29.41 -12.75 -20.10
C PRO A 873 -30.30 -11.76 -20.86
N MET A 874 -29.76 -10.58 -21.23
CA MET A 874 -30.46 -9.55 -22.00
C MET A 874 -30.57 -9.87 -23.50
N ASP A 875 -29.75 -10.82 -23.98
CA ASP A 875 -29.74 -11.25 -25.37
C ASP A 875 -30.59 -12.51 -25.61
N ALA A 876 -31.47 -12.85 -24.64
CA ALA A 876 -32.42 -13.96 -24.81
C ALA A 876 -33.31 -13.74 -26.00
N MET A 877 -33.51 -14.79 -26.78
CA MET A 877 -34.46 -14.80 -27.90
C MET A 877 -35.87 -15.13 -27.37
N LEU A 878 -36.81 -14.31 -27.70
CA LEU A 878 -38.20 -14.44 -27.32
C LEU A 878 -39.03 -15.02 -28.49
N ASP A 879 -39.94 -15.91 -28.19
CA ASP A 879 -41.03 -16.32 -29.04
C ASP A 879 -42.29 -16.49 -28.16
N ILE A 880 -42.91 -15.35 -27.83
CA ILE A 880 -44.00 -15.30 -26.86
C ILE A 880 -45.24 -14.72 -27.50
N ASN A 881 -46.31 -15.45 -27.39
CA ASN A 881 -47.65 -15.02 -27.79
C ASN A 881 -48.47 -14.73 -26.53
N ALA A 882 -48.96 -13.49 -26.41
CA ALA A 882 -49.78 -13.08 -25.29
C ALA A 882 -51.14 -12.55 -25.75
N ILE A 883 -52.21 -13.07 -25.16
CA ILE A 883 -53.58 -12.87 -25.62
C ILE A 883 -54.37 -12.08 -24.57
N TYR A 884 -55.03 -11.01 -25.01
CA TYR A 884 -56.05 -10.31 -24.23
C TYR A 884 -57.44 -10.54 -24.83
N LYS A 885 -58.31 -11.19 -24.06
CA LYS A 885 -59.66 -11.55 -24.50
C LYS A 885 -60.63 -10.46 -24.08
N LEU A 886 -61.42 -10.01 -25.05
CA LEU A 886 -62.48 -9.04 -24.79
C LEU A 886 -63.69 -9.32 -25.67
N LYS A 887 -64.78 -8.64 -25.42
CA LYS A 887 -65.98 -8.64 -26.34
C LYS A 887 -66.06 -7.24 -26.92
N ALA A 888 -66.03 -7.14 -28.24
CA ALA A 888 -66.14 -5.86 -28.93
C ALA A 888 -67.13 -5.93 -30.15
N SER A 889 -67.64 -4.78 -30.50
CA SER A 889 -68.37 -4.65 -31.76
C SER A 889 -67.36 -4.61 -32.90
N LEU A 890 -67.65 -5.30 -34.01
CA LEU A 890 -66.87 -5.30 -35.26
C LEU A 890 -67.10 -4.05 -36.11
N GLN A 891 -68.05 -3.18 -35.71
CA GLN A 891 -68.40 -1.97 -36.47
C GLN A 891 -67.18 -1.03 -36.75
N PRO A 892 -66.32 -0.74 -35.84
CA PRO A 892 -65.14 0.10 -36.11
C PRO A 892 -64.10 -0.56 -37.03
N LEU A 893 -64.06 -1.91 -37.04
CA LEU A 893 -63.16 -2.71 -37.87
C LEU A 893 -63.63 -2.80 -39.30
N LEU A 894 -64.94 -2.80 -39.53
CA LEU A 894 -65.59 -3.05 -40.83
C LEU A 894 -66.09 -1.76 -41.52
N GLN A 895 -65.77 -0.56 -41.01
CA GLN A 895 -66.08 0.73 -41.62
C GLN A 895 -65.47 0.82 -43.02
N GLY A 896 -66.38 0.60 -44.04
CA GLY A 896 -66.03 0.64 -45.48
C GLY A 896 -66.47 -0.58 -46.28
N THR A 897 -67.01 -1.63 -45.67
CA THR A 897 -67.63 -2.78 -46.36
C THR A 897 -69.10 -2.68 -46.29
N SER A 898 -69.79 -3.08 -47.41
CA SER A 898 -71.19 -2.76 -47.69
C SER A 898 -72.23 -3.61 -46.91
N ASP A 899 -71.80 -4.52 -45.95
CA ASP A 899 -72.75 -5.41 -45.27
C ASP A 899 -72.91 -4.99 -43.80
N ASN A 900 -73.86 -4.14 -43.50
CA ASN A 900 -74.14 -3.57 -42.15
C ASN A 900 -74.79 -4.55 -41.18
N LEU A 901 -75.18 -5.78 -41.55
CA LEU A 901 -75.88 -6.68 -40.64
C LEU A 901 -75.02 -7.51 -39.69
N ALA A 902 -73.74 -7.72 -40.01
CA ALA A 902 -72.80 -8.42 -39.12
C ALA A 902 -72.04 -7.53 -38.14
N ALA A 903 -72.02 -6.24 -38.44
CA ALA A 903 -71.20 -5.25 -37.73
C ALA A 903 -71.72 -4.93 -36.34
N ASP A 904 -72.98 -5.07 -35.99
CA ASP A 904 -73.62 -4.63 -34.73
C ASP A 904 -73.62 -5.67 -33.63
N ARG A 905 -73.04 -6.86 -33.86
CA ARG A 905 -72.93 -7.94 -32.91
C ARG A 905 -71.62 -7.80 -32.13
N SER A 906 -71.69 -7.77 -30.79
CA SER A 906 -70.55 -7.94 -29.94
C SER A 906 -70.00 -9.36 -29.98
N VAL A 907 -68.81 -9.58 -30.54
CA VAL A 907 -68.15 -10.87 -30.69
C VAL A 907 -66.98 -11.01 -29.77
N PRO A 908 -66.55 -12.22 -29.39
CA PRO A 908 -65.27 -12.43 -28.72
C PRO A 908 -64.14 -12.04 -29.65
N VAL A 909 -63.28 -11.18 -29.17
CA VAL A 909 -62.04 -10.72 -29.82
C VAL A 909 -60.89 -11.07 -29.00
N GLU A 910 -59.85 -11.57 -29.61
CA GLU A 910 -58.53 -11.81 -28.99
C GLU A 910 -57.51 -10.84 -29.60
N CYS A 911 -57.04 -9.92 -28.78
CA CYS A 911 -55.88 -9.07 -29.08
C CYS A 911 -54.63 -9.85 -28.74
N VAL A 912 -53.78 -10.14 -29.72
CA VAL A 912 -52.54 -10.92 -29.53
C VAL A 912 -51.32 -10.01 -29.67
N ILE A 913 -50.43 -10.12 -28.74
CA ILE A 913 -49.10 -9.52 -28.80
C ILE A 913 -48.09 -10.63 -29.09
N HIS A 914 -47.36 -10.49 -30.17
CA HIS A 914 -46.20 -11.30 -30.50
C HIS A 914 -44.94 -10.60 -30.03
N LEU A 915 -44.26 -11.17 -29.04
CA LEU A 915 -42.93 -10.69 -28.60
C LEU A 915 -41.90 -11.62 -29.21
N GLY A 916 -41.11 -11.09 -30.11
CA GLY A 916 -40.03 -11.80 -30.80
C GLY A 916 -38.70 -11.11 -30.61
N ASP A 917 -37.66 -11.65 -31.23
CA ASP A 917 -36.28 -11.15 -31.20
C ASP A 917 -35.67 -11.11 -29.79
N ARG A 918 -34.68 -10.25 -29.60
CA ARG A 918 -33.90 -10.20 -28.34
C ARG A 918 -34.65 -9.48 -27.24
N LEU A 919 -34.56 -10.01 -26.03
CA LEU A 919 -35.17 -9.45 -24.83
C LEU A 919 -34.75 -8.00 -24.56
N SER A 920 -33.50 -7.63 -24.93
CA SER A 920 -32.98 -6.25 -24.83
C SER A 920 -33.68 -5.26 -25.78
N ASN A 921 -34.16 -5.73 -26.90
CA ASN A 921 -34.88 -4.95 -27.92
C ASN A 921 -35.93 -5.84 -28.62
N PRO A 922 -36.99 -6.18 -27.89
CA PRO A 922 -38.01 -7.10 -28.45
C PRO A 922 -38.76 -6.45 -29.60
N SER A 923 -39.00 -7.23 -30.68
CA SER A 923 -39.97 -6.88 -31.67
C SER A 923 -41.38 -7.14 -31.12
N ILE A 924 -42.25 -6.15 -31.23
CA ILE A 924 -43.63 -6.24 -30.77
C ILE A 924 -44.51 -6.23 -32.02
N GLY A 925 -45.09 -7.35 -32.34
CA GLY A 925 -46.10 -7.48 -33.36
C GLY A 925 -47.48 -7.57 -32.72
N PHE A 926 -48.46 -7.02 -33.38
CA PHE A 926 -49.86 -7.10 -32.95
C PHE A 926 -50.67 -7.93 -33.94
N ASP A 927 -51.67 -8.65 -33.41
CA ASP A 927 -52.64 -9.41 -34.20
C ASP A 927 -54.02 -9.33 -33.53
N VAL A 928 -55.08 -9.42 -34.30
CA VAL A 928 -56.42 -9.40 -33.76
C VAL A 928 -57.16 -10.58 -34.36
N ARG A 929 -57.60 -11.50 -33.50
CA ARG A 929 -58.32 -12.72 -33.85
C ARG A 929 -59.79 -12.67 -33.39
N VAL A 930 -60.66 -13.29 -34.11
CA VAL A 930 -62.08 -13.39 -33.74
C VAL A 930 -62.53 -14.90 -33.63
N PRO A 931 -62.11 -15.54 -32.56
CA PRO A 931 -62.39 -16.98 -32.38
C PRO A 931 -63.93 -17.26 -32.25
N GLY A 932 -64.33 -18.35 -32.80
CA GLY A 932 -65.77 -18.77 -32.73
C GLY A 932 -66.74 -18.00 -33.59
N SER A 933 -66.25 -17.07 -34.43
CA SER A 933 -67.07 -16.42 -35.48
C SER A 933 -67.15 -17.31 -36.69
N ASP A 934 -68.20 -17.11 -37.46
CA ASP A 934 -68.43 -17.85 -38.76
C ASP A 934 -67.31 -17.54 -39.75
N PRO A 935 -67.00 -18.40 -40.72
CA PRO A 935 -65.87 -18.22 -41.65
C PRO A 935 -65.95 -16.96 -42.49
N GLU A 936 -67.18 -16.46 -42.79
CA GLU A 936 -67.39 -15.24 -43.53
C GLU A 936 -66.95 -14.03 -42.73
N THR A 937 -67.32 -13.92 -41.45
CA THR A 937 -66.89 -12.91 -40.53
C THR A 937 -65.32 -12.95 -40.29
N GLN A 938 -64.72 -14.13 -40.18
CA GLN A 938 -63.28 -14.27 -40.07
C GLN A 938 -62.54 -13.73 -41.31
N THR A 939 -63.08 -14.04 -42.50
CA THR A 939 -62.53 -13.56 -43.78
C THR A 939 -62.63 -12.04 -43.89
N LEU A 940 -63.78 -11.46 -43.49
CA LEU A 940 -64.00 -10.01 -43.50
C LEU A 940 -63.01 -9.27 -42.55
N VAL A 941 -62.80 -9.79 -41.36
CA VAL A 941 -61.83 -9.23 -40.40
C VAL A 941 -60.42 -9.38 -40.94
N ALA A 942 -60.00 -10.51 -41.46
CA ALA A 942 -58.75 -10.72 -42.10
C ALA A 942 -58.45 -9.77 -43.25
N ASN A 943 -59.44 -9.46 -44.07
CA ASN A 943 -59.33 -8.50 -45.17
C ASN A 943 -59.21 -7.05 -44.61
N ALA A 944 -59.98 -6.70 -43.59
CA ALA A 944 -59.98 -5.38 -42.99
C ALA A 944 -58.62 -5.12 -42.25
N LEU A 945 -57.92 -6.15 -41.77
CA LEU A 945 -56.66 -6.14 -41.09
C LEU A 945 -55.47 -6.52 -42.02
N SER A 946 -55.56 -6.23 -43.28
CA SER A 946 -54.59 -6.67 -44.31
C SER A 946 -53.25 -5.95 -44.29
N THR A 947 -53.11 -4.80 -43.60
CA THR A 947 -51.84 -4.07 -43.46
C THR A 947 -51.42 -3.96 -41.97
N PRO A 948 -50.12 -3.99 -41.68
CA PRO A 948 -49.64 -3.86 -40.32
C PRO A 948 -50.15 -2.61 -39.60
N GLU A 949 -50.23 -1.47 -40.28
CA GLU A 949 -50.70 -0.19 -39.71
C GLU A 949 -52.19 -0.26 -39.32
N THR A 950 -53.02 -0.98 -40.05
CA THR A 950 -54.46 -1.19 -39.72
C THR A 950 -54.58 -2.09 -38.50
N VAL A 951 -53.73 -3.14 -38.38
CA VAL A 951 -53.72 -4.06 -37.25
C VAL A 951 -53.33 -3.27 -35.98
N ASP A 952 -52.21 -2.51 -36.01
CA ASP A 952 -51.73 -1.73 -34.89
C ASP A 952 -52.76 -0.70 -34.40
N THR A 953 -53.41 0.01 -35.31
CA THR A 953 -54.41 1.00 -34.97
C THR A 953 -55.65 0.35 -34.33
N GLN A 954 -56.15 -0.73 -34.88
CA GLN A 954 -57.33 -1.45 -34.38
C GLN A 954 -57.01 -2.16 -33.04
N PHE A 955 -55.84 -2.74 -32.93
CA PHE A 955 -55.36 -3.34 -31.66
C PHE A 955 -55.33 -2.30 -30.51
N LEU A 956 -54.72 -1.14 -30.71
CA LEU A 956 -54.69 -0.06 -29.71
C LEU A 956 -56.11 0.48 -29.43
N TYR A 957 -56.95 0.64 -30.45
CA TYR A 957 -58.37 1.04 -30.28
C TYR A 957 -59.12 0.07 -29.37
N LEU A 958 -59.01 -1.24 -29.64
CA LEU A 958 -59.64 -2.29 -28.84
C LEU A 958 -59.16 -2.28 -27.37
N LEU A 959 -57.91 -1.99 -27.09
CA LEU A 959 -57.35 -1.92 -25.74
C LEU A 959 -57.75 -0.64 -24.99
N LEU A 960 -57.92 0.50 -25.69
CA LEU A 960 -58.23 1.78 -25.07
C LEU A 960 -59.73 1.95 -24.76
N PHE A 961 -60.59 1.45 -25.66
CA PHE A 961 -62.06 1.76 -25.61
C PHE A 961 -62.91 0.57 -25.16
N ASN A 962 -62.27 -0.54 -24.79
CA ASN A 962 -62.92 -1.73 -24.23
C ASN A 962 -62.07 -2.22 -23.02
#